data_a5c92fa21aa867a43786f1b28dcc423f
#
_entry.id   a5c92fa21aa867a43786f1b28dcc423f
#
_cell.length_a   1.000
_cell.length_b   1.000
_cell.length_c   1.000
_cell.angle_alpha   90.00
_cell.angle_beta   90.00
_cell.angle_gamma   90.00
#
_symmetry.space_group_name_H-M   'P 1'
#
loop_
_entity.id
_entity.type
_entity.pdbx_description
1 polymer ?
#
loop_
_entity_poly.entity_id
_entity_poly.type
_entity_poly.pdbx_seq_one_letter_code
_entity_poly.pdbx_strand_id
1 'polypeptide(L)'
;MNAKKHTPLSLHGLRLLFPPLATLGILFLTEWIARGSLTGETFTQYIFPHAEAYLLAWAMLFLSWLAVDWLTRFAPLATLLAAVLGCAPAAVNFYTLQLRGEPFLPWDLMQVSEAAGVAAAAGIHIQTSMVVSIVIIVLLVVVSFFLYRGRQKLNWKPRVAGFLASAAATCGLLFGVFLQPAVTQTIGIVPDAWMQDRYYRYYGVITSFLTNLTNLEISKPEGYSEEAVNEILDDTEAAQKYSTAPLYPGSYGATTSEDETVKKPTIIYVMDESYWDVSELEQYGFQFDTDVSANLHALQQTSASGRAYSPSFGGGTCDVEFEALTGYSASFLPNGSKPYQQHVTKPMFSLPNYLKLTQGYQTAAVHCFWARYWSRDTAYPNLGFDTFLSLEQMTHVNKVRRHYWTSGLVTDDSMADQIIQQYEKMKTSSDAPVFLHAVTMQNHTNYNKDNYPDDVRVKVTEHPAGLKASTIGALEDFATGIRDADAMLGKLTQYFSQVDEPVILVYWGDHYNPIDSNYDVFTSSGYASDSSADPRLHQTTLLMWSNYTDKPVDLGTIAAYDISPVMMNLYGLEQPLYFQLLNRQLQVADRANTRGTVMNLDGTTTQTPSSLQESWSQKHWLLQYDLMFGKGYALSRMGMESLNSTQTDE
;
A
#
# COMPACT_ATOMS: atom_id res chain seq x y z
N MET A 1 2.70 8.23 69.90
CA MET A 1 2.64 7.92 68.50
C MET A 1 1.22 8.19 68.00
N ASN A 2 0.98 9.36 67.37
CA ASN A 2 -0.33 9.71 66.81
C ASN A 2 -0.47 9.13 65.44
N ALA A 3 -1.28 8.08 65.31
CA ALA A 3 -1.68 7.57 63.97
C ALA A 3 -2.53 8.67 63.31
N LYS A 4 -2.01 9.24 62.23
CA LYS A 4 -2.79 10.11 61.32
C LYS A 4 -3.96 9.29 60.76
N LYS A 5 -5.19 9.59 61.24
CA LYS A 5 -6.43 9.08 60.63
C LYS A 5 -6.50 9.64 59.21
N HIS A 6 -6.33 8.76 58.21
CA HIS A 6 -6.64 9.10 56.84
C HIS A 6 -8.15 9.41 56.74
N THR A 7 -8.51 10.67 56.53
CA THR A 7 -9.89 11.08 56.28
C THR A 7 -10.26 10.47 54.89
N PRO A 8 -11.37 9.71 54.79
CA PRO A 8 -11.80 9.18 53.51
C PRO A 8 -12.13 10.34 52.56
N LEU A 9 -11.70 10.22 51.28
CA LEU A 9 -12.02 11.19 50.23
C LEU A 9 -13.53 11.45 50.21
N SER A 10 -13.92 12.73 50.25
CA SER A 10 -15.33 13.11 50.16
C SER A 10 -15.89 12.70 48.78
N LEU A 11 -17.19 12.43 48.69
CA LEU A 11 -17.86 12.14 47.41
C LEU A 11 -17.59 13.23 46.37
N HIS A 12 -17.43 14.47 46.81
CA HIS A 12 -17.06 15.59 45.93
C HIS A 12 -15.65 15.43 45.38
N GLY A 13 -14.68 15.05 46.20
CA GLY A 13 -13.30 14.78 45.77
C GLY A 13 -13.23 13.61 44.78
N LEU A 14 -14.00 12.53 45.02
CA LEU A 14 -14.07 11.40 44.08
C LEU A 14 -14.63 11.81 42.70
N ARG A 15 -15.65 12.68 42.68
CA ARG A 15 -16.21 13.23 41.44
C ARG A 15 -15.22 14.10 40.66
N LEU A 16 -14.32 14.80 41.34
CA LEU A 16 -13.28 15.61 40.70
C LEU A 16 -12.13 14.76 40.12
N LEU A 17 -11.77 13.69 40.84
CA LEU A 17 -10.67 12.79 40.44
C LEU A 17 -11.09 11.77 39.38
N PHE A 18 -12.36 11.43 39.27
CA PHE A 18 -12.85 10.40 38.38
C PHE A 18 -12.55 10.70 36.87
N PRO A 19 -12.86 11.88 36.31
CA PRO A 19 -12.65 12.14 34.90
C PRO A 19 -11.19 11.98 34.45
N PRO A 20 -10.19 12.63 35.12
CA PRO A 20 -8.80 12.49 34.71
C PRO A 20 -8.28 11.05 34.87
N LEU A 21 -8.69 10.33 35.94
CA LEU A 21 -8.27 8.95 36.13
C LEU A 21 -8.96 7.98 35.18
N ALA A 22 -10.25 8.16 34.90
CA ALA A 22 -10.98 7.32 33.94
C ALA A 22 -10.46 7.48 32.53
N THR A 23 -10.21 8.72 32.09
CA THR A 23 -9.65 8.98 30.75
C THR A 23 -8.20 8.53 30.60
N LEU A 24 -7.40 8.60 31.68
CA LEU A 24 -6.07 7.99 31.72
C LEU A 24 -6.16 6.45 31.62
N GLY A 25 -7.08 5.83 32.36
CA GLY A 25 -7.36 4.39 32.23
C GLY A 25 -7.79 4.00 30.79
N ILE A 26 -8.66 4.81 30.19
CA ILE A 26 -9.08 4.61 28.79
C ILE A 26 -7.87 4.71 27.83
N LEU A 27 -6.96 5.65 28.02
CA LEU A 27 -5.74 5.75 27.22
C LEU A 27 -4.90 4.47 27.34
N PHE A 28 -4.72 3.92 28.54
CA PHE A 28 -4.01 2.63 28.72
C PHE A 28 -4.73 1.47 28.03
N LEU A 29 -6.07 1.41 28.08
CA LEU A 29 -6.84 0.42 27.35
C LEU A 29 -6.68 0.57 25.83
N THR A 30 -6.65 1.80 25.33
CA THR A 30 -6.37 2.13 23.94
C THR A 30 -5.03 1.52 23.48
N GLU A 31 -3.96 1.79 24.22
CA GLU A 31 -2.63 1.26 23.89
C GLU A 31 -2.56 -0.27 24.05
N TRP A 32 -3.25 -0.83 25.05
CA TRP A 32 -3.30 -2.28 25.22
C TRP A 32 -4.01 -3.00 24.07
N ILE A 33 -5.13 -2.44 23.60
CA ILE A 33 -5.83 -2.96 22.43
C ILE A 33 -4.94 -2.87 21.19
N ALA A 34 -4.37 -1.68 20.93
CA ALA A 34 -3.58 -1.41 19.74
C ALA A 34 -2.34 -2.30 19.60
N ARG A 35 -1.73 -2.69 20.74
CA ARG A 35 -0.50 -3.50 20.78
C ARG A 35 -0.76 -4.98 21.07
N GLY A 36 -1.99 -5.36 21.46
CA GLY A 36 -2.33 -6.70 21.92
C GLY A 36 -1.80 -7.02 23.32
N SER A 37 -0.69 -6.41 23.75
CA SER A 37 -0.07 -6.57 25.08
C SER A 37 0.60 -5.28 25.56
N LEU A 38 0.70 -5.11 26.88
CA LEU A 38 1.53 -4.08 27.51
C LEU A 38 2.55 -4.76 28.42
N THR A 39 3.82 -4.59 28.11
CA THR A 39 4.94 -5.15 28.88
C THR A 39 5.74 -4.05 29.55
N GLY A 40 6.65 -4.40 30.47
CA GLY A 40 7.59 -3.43 31.02
C GLY A 40 8.41 -2.73 29.96
N GLU A 41 8.76 -3.45 28.91
CA GLU A 41 9.48 -2.93 27.74
C GLU A 41 8.65 -1.87 26.99
N THR A 42 7.35 -2.09 26.81
CA THR A 42 6.44 -1.10 26.20
C THR A 42 6.52 0.25 26.93
N PHE A 43 6.59 0.23 28.25
CA PHE A 43 6.69 1.47 29.03
C PHE A 43 8.07 2.12 28.93
N THR A 44 9.15 1.34 28.97
CA THR A 44 10.52 1.87 29.01
C THR A 44 11.05 2.30 27.65
N GLN A 45 10.64 1.62 26.58
CA GLN A 45 11.12 1.95 25.22
C GLN A 45 10.20 2.93 24.47
N TYR A 46 8.89 2.92 24.74
CA TYR A 46 7.94 3.71 23.96
C TYR A 46 7.21 4.77 24.76
N ILE A 47 6.52 4.40 25.87
CA ILE A 47 5.63 5.35 26.55
C ILE A 47 6.39 6.42 27.32
N PHE A 48 7.36 6.04 28.17
CA PHE A 48 8.10 7.00 28.99
C PHE A 48 9.03 7.92 28.19
N PRO A 49 9.76 7.44 27.16
CA PRO A 49 10.58 8.32 26.34
C PRO A 49 9.78 9.33 25.52
N HIS A 50 8.49 9.06 25.25
CA HIS A 50 7.60 9.91 24.45
C HIS A 50 6.36 10.34 25.26
N ALA A 51 6.53 10.58 26.56
CA ALA A 51 5.43 10.89 27.48
C ALA A 51 4.59 12.11 27.05
N GLU A 52 5.20 13.08 26.36
CA GLU A 52 4.53 14.25 25.79
C GLU A 52 3.40 13.87 24.82
N ALA A 53 3.60 12.89 23.95
CA ALA A 53 2.59 12.43 23.01
C ALA A 53 1.40 11.78 23.74
N TYR A 54 1.67 10.96 24.75
CA TYR A 54 0.63 10.31 25.55
C TYR A 54 -0.11 11.29 26.46
N LEU A 55 0.57 12.34 26.96
CA LEU A 55 -0.07 13.41 27.71
C LEU A 55 -1.03 14.23 26.83
N LEU A 56 -0.65 14.51 25.59
CA LEU A 56 -1.52 15.18 24.61
C LEU A 56 -2.74 14.32 24.26
N ALA A 57 -2.55 13.02 24.01
CA ALA A 57 -3.63 12.08 23.76
C ALA A 57 -4.59 11.99 24.97
N TRP A 58 -4.05 11.93 26.19
CA TRP A 58 -4.85 11.97 27.40
C TRP A 58 -5.62 13.28 27.54
N ALA A 59 -4.98 14.43 27.31
CA ALA A 59 -5.64 15.73 27.35
C ALA A 59 -6.80 15.82 26.35
N MET A 60 -6.62 15.26 25.14
CA MET A 60 -7.69 15.21 24.12
C MET A 60 -8.89 14.39 24.61
N LEU A 61 -8.66 13.20 25.18
CA LEU A 61 -9.72 12.37 25.76
C LEU A 61 -10.40 13.04 26.94
N PHE A 62 -9.62 13.67 27.83
CA PHE A 62 -10.12 14.34 29.02
C PHE A 62 -10.98 15.57 28.68
N LEU A 63 -10.52 16.43 27.76
CA LEU A 63 -11.26 17.60 27.31
C LEU A 63 -12.55 17.20 26.57
N SER A 64 -12.49 16.15 25.75
CA SER A 64 -13.67 15.58 25.09
C SER A 64 -14.68 15.05 26.11
N TRP A 65 -14.21 14.34 27.15
CA TRP A 65 -15.05 13.88 28.26
C TRP A 65 -15.73 15.07 28.94
N LEU A 66 -14.99 16.14 29.28
CA LEU A 66 -15.53 17.34 29.90
C LEU A 66 -16.59 18.02 29.04
N ALA A 67 -16.34 18.15 27.73
CA ALA A 67 -17.30 18.75 26.79
C ALA A 67 -18.63 18.00 26.82
N VAL A 68 -18.60 16.66 26.71
CA VAL A 68 -19.81 15.83 26.75
C VAL A 68 -20.50 15.91 28.11
N ASP A 69 -19.77 15.87 29.26
CA ASP A 69 -20.38 15.97 30.60
C ASP A 69 -21.00 17.34 30.83
N TRP A 70 -20.36 18.44 30.42
CA TRP A 70 -20.93 19.77 30.51
C TRP A 70 -22.21 19.91 29.70
N LEU A 71 -22.21 19.36 28.46
CA LEU A 71 -23.38 19.43 27.58
C LEU A 71 -24.54 18.59 28.08
N THR A 72 -24.29 17.33 28.41
CA THR A 72 -25.34 16.35 28.74
C THR A 72 -25.66 16.26 30.22
N ARG A 73 -24.68 16.58 31.11
CA ARG A 73 -24.71 16.32 32.55
C ARG A 73 -24.88 14.83 32.88
N PHE A 74 -24.46 13.97 31.97
CA PHE A 74 -24.57 12.53 32.08
C PHE A 74 -23.19 11.87 31.91
N ALA A 75 -22.45 11.78 33.01
CA ALA A 75 -21.08 11.25 33.03
C ALA A 75 -20.92 9.84 32.43
N PRO A 76 -21.90 8.91 32.52
CA PRO A 76 -21.82 7.63 31.84
C PRO A 76 -21.67 7.76 30.33
N LEU A 77 -22.39 8.68 29.67
CA LEU A 77 -22.26 8.96 28.26
C LEU A 77 -20.88 9.55 27.92
N ALA A 78 -20.41 10.50 28.74
CA ALA A 78 -19.08 11.07 28.55
C ALA A 78 -17.97 10.00 28.66
N THR A 79 -18.09 9.08 29.62
CA THR A 79 -17.15 7.96 29.79
C THR A 79 -17.21 6.99 28.61
N LEU A 80 -18.41 6.64 28.14
CA LEU A 80 -18.59 5.76 27.00
C LEU A 80 -18.03 6.36 25.70
N LEU A 81 -18.33 7.63 25.44
CA LEU A 81 -17.85 8.32 24.23
C LEU A 81 -16.33 8.50 24.25
N ALA A 82 -15.72 8.83 25.40
CA ALA A 82 -14.28 8.88 25.52
C ALA A 82 -13.62 7.49 25.25
N ALA A 83 -14.25 6.41 25.76
CA ALA A 83 -13.79 5.05 25.50
C ALA A 83 -13.92 4.66 24.01
N VAL A 84 -15.01 5.04 23.36
CA VAL A 84 -15.19 4.80 21.91
C VAL A 84 -14.14 5.57 21.11
N LEU A 85 -13.91 6.85 21.41
CA LEU A 85 -12.91 7.67 20.74
C LEU A 85 -11.48 7.13 20.84
N GLY A 86 -11.11 6.51 21.96
CA GLY A 86 -9.80 5.89 22.13
C GLY A 86 -9.75 4.45 21.59
N CYS A 87 -10.64 3.58 22.08
CA CYS A 87 -10.52 2.14 21.90
C CYS A 87 -10.99 1.64 20.54
N ALA A 88 -11.96 2.32 19.88
CA ALA A 88 -12.41 1.87 18.54
C ALA A 88 -11.32 2.06 17.48
N PRO A 89 -10.67 3.23 17.34
CA PRO A 89 -9.51 3.36 16.46
C PRO A 89 -8.38 2.37 16.77
N ALA A 90 -8.13 2.11 18.07
CA ALA A 90 -7.10 1.16 18.48
C ALA A 90 -7.40 -0.28 18.07
N ALA A 91 -8.66 -0.70 18.12
CA ALA A 91 -9.08 -2.02 17.64
C ALA A 91 -8.92 -2.15 16.11
N VAL A 92 -9.29 -1.12 15.36
CA VAL A 92 -9.06 -1.08 13.92
C VAL A 92 -7.56 -1.14 13.63
N ASN A 93 -6.76 -0.29 14.30
CA ASN A 93 -5.30 -0.26 14.16
C ASN A 93 -4.64 -1.62 14.41
N PHE A 94 -5.10 -2.37 15.40
CA PHE A 94 -4.58 -3.70 15.68
C PHE A 94 -4.76 -4.65 14.47
N TYR A 95 -5.94 -4.67 13.88
CA TYR A 95 -6.22 -5.54 12.74
C TYR A 95 -5.59 -5.05 11.43
N THR A 96 -5.53 -3.74 11.19
CA THR A 96 -4.87 -3.20 10.00
C THR A 96 -3.37 -3.52 10.01
N LEU A 97 -2.70 -3.40 11.16
CA LEU A 97 -1.30 -3.83 11.31
C LEU A 97 -1.10 -5.32 11.07
N GLN A 98 -2.03 -6.18 11.53
CA GLN A 98 -1.92 -7.62 11.29
C GLN A 98 -2.19 -8.03 9.83
N LEU A 99 -3.12 -7.35 9.15
CA LEU A 99 -3.58 -7.72 7.82
C LEU A 99 -2.73 -7.15 6.70
N ARG A 100 -2.22 -5.93 6.88
CA ARG A 100 -1.51 -5.20 5.82
C ARG A 100 -0.17 -4.58 6.27
N GLY A 101 0.26 -4.81 7.52
CA GLY A 101 1.51 -4.21 8.03
C GLY A 101 1.49 -2.70 8.28
N GLU A 102 0.38 -2.02 7.95
CA GLU A 102 0.20 -0.58 8.13
C GLU A 102 -0.78 -0.26 9.25
N PRO A 103 -0.57 0.83 10.02
CA PRO A 103 -1.50 1.25 11.07
C PRO A 103 -2.80 1.82 10.47
N PHE A 104 -3.77 2.07 11.34
CA PHE A 104 -5.02 2.76 10.99
C PHE A 104 -4.77 4.25 10.76
N LEU A 105 -4.94 4.70 9.53
CA LEU A 105 -4.64 6.06 9.08
C LEU A 105 -5.93 6.87 8.81
N PRO A 106 -5.89 8.22 8.85
CA PRO A 106 -7.09 9.04 8.67
C PRO A 106 -7.89 8.77 7.38
N TRP A 107 -7.21 8.47 6.28
CA TRP A 107 -7.84 8.16 5.00
C TRP A 107 -8.51 6.78 4.96
N ASP A 108 -8.17 5.85 5.87
CA ASP A 108 -8.90 4.58 6.01
C ASP A 108 -10.37 4.79 6.40
N LEU A 109 -10.73 5.96 6.93
CA LEU A 109 -12.13 6.32 7.17
C LEU A 109 -12.97 6.36 5.87
N MET A 110 -12.34 6.59 4.72
CA MET A 110 -13.00 6.55 3.41
C MET A 110 -13.29 5.12 2.96
N GLN A 111 -12.62 4.11 3.54
CA GLN A 111 -12.67 2.70 3.17
C GLN A 111 -13.47 1.82 4.16
N VAL A 112 -14.21 2.40 5.09
CA VAL A 112 -14.90 1.65 6.17
C VAL A 112 -15.85 0.58 5.62
N SER A 113 -16.51 0.82 4.50
CA SER A 113 -17.41 -0.15 3.86
C SER A 113 -16.66 -1.36 3.30
N GLU A 114 -15.46 -1.16 2.76
CA GLU A 114 -14.58 -2.21 2.22
C GLU A 114 -13.96 -3.01 3.37
N ALA A 115 -13.44 -2.32 4.38
CA ALA A 115 -12.85 -2.94 5.56
C ALA A 115 -13.81 -3.88 6.28
N ALA A 116 -15.11 -3.54 6.34
CA ALA A 116 -16.13 -4.41 6.92
C ALA A 116 -16.32 -5.71 6.12
N GLY A 117 -16.20 -5.65 4.78
CA GLY A 117 -16.27 -6.83 3.91
C GLY A 117 -15.03 -7.73 4.06
N VAL A 118 -13.84 -7.16 4.12
CA VAL A 118 -12.58 -7.88 4.36
C VAL A 118 -12.60 -8.53 5.75
N ALA A 119 -13.03 -7.80 6.78
CA ALA A 119 -13.13 -8.29 8.13
C ALA A 119 -14.05 -9.52 8.25
N ALA A 120 -15.19 -9.52 7.53
CA ALA A 120 -16.11 -10.66 7.49
C ALA A 120 -15.52 -11.89 6.77
N ALA A 121 -14.71 -11.67 5.73
CA ALA A 121 -14.05 -12.74 4.98
C ALA A 121 -12.80 -13.29 5.70
N ALA A 122 -12.12 -12.44 6.45
CA ALA A 122 -10.82 -12.71 7.09
C ALA A 122 -10.90 -13.52 8.40
N GLY A 123 -12.08 -13.89 8.89
CA GLY A 123 -12.21 -14.72 10.10
C GLY A 123 -11.61 -14.09 11.36
N ILE A 124 -11.85 -12.81 11.58
CA ILE A 124 -11.26 -12.03 12.68
C ILE A 124 -11.54 -12.69 14.04
N HIS A 125 -10.47 -13.02 14.76
CA HIS A 125 -10.54 -13.50 16.13
C HIS A 125 -10.46 -12.35 17.14
N ILE A 126 -11.46 -12.27 18.03
CA ILE A 126 -11.47 -11.23 19.06
C ILE A 126 -10.34 -11.47 20.06
N GLN A 127 -9.46 -10.50 20.20
CA GLN A 127 -8.33 -10.55 21.11
C GLN A 127 -8.76 -10.44 22.59
N THR A 128 -8.04 -11.14 23.47
CA THR A 128 -8.29 -11.08 24.92
C THR A 128 -8.23 -9.65 25.47
N SER A 129 -7.29 -8.83 24.98
CA SER A 129 -7.17 -7.42 25.34
C SER A 129 -8.45 -6.63 25.06
N MET A 130 -9.14 -6.90 23.96
CA MET A 130 -10.41 -6.25 23.60
C MET A 130 -11.55 -6.66 24.54
N VAL A 131 -11.68 -7.97 24.81
CA VAL A 131 -12.73 -8.49 25.70
C VAL A 131 -12.58 -7.91 27.11
N VAL A 132 -11.36 -7.95 27.65
CA VAL A 132 -11.08 -7.40 29.00
C VAL A 132 -11.29 -5.88 29.02
N SER A 133 -10.89 -5.17 27.97
CA SER A 133 -11.11 -3.72 27.86
C SER A 133 -12.60 -3.37 27.85
N ILE A 134 -13.43 -4.13 27.11
CA ILE A 134 -14.90 -3.93 27.13
C ILE A 134 -15.45 -4.09 28.55
N VAL A 135 -15.02 -5.12 29.28
CA VAL A 135 -15.46 -5.33 30.67
C VAL A 135 -15.06 -4.16 31.57
N ILE A 136 -13.82 -3.67 31.45
CA ILE A 136 -13.33 -2.53 32.23
C ILE A 136 -14.10 -1.25 31.86
N ILE A 137 -14.36 -1.00 30.58
CA ILE A 137 -15.16 0.16 30.11
C ILE A 137 -16.57 0.10 30.69
N VAL A 138 -17.23 -1.06 30.66
CA VAL A 138 -18.56 -1.24 31.28
C VAL A 138 -18.50 -0.91 32.79
N LEU A 139 -17.48 -1.38 33.51
CA LEU A 139 -17.29 -1.07 34.90
C LEU A 139 -17.08 0.44 35.15
N LEU A 140 -16.26 1.12 34.32
CA LEU A 140 -16.07 2.57 34.41
C LEU A 140 -17.39 3.34 34.18
N VAL A 141 -18.20 2.91 33.21
CA VAL A 141 -19.51 3.49 32.92
C VAL A 141 -20.46 3.28 34.12
N VAL A 142 -20.51 2.09 34.70
CA VAL A 142 -21.32 1.78 35.90
C VAL A 142 -20.84 2.59 37.09
N VAL A 143 -19.54 2.65 37.35
CA VAL A 143 -18.97 3.47 38.43
C VAL A 143 -19.34 4.95 38.24
N SER A 144 -19.22 5.47 37.04
CA SER A 144 -19.61 6.85 36.71
C SER A 144 -21.09 7.10 36.99
N PHE A 145 -21.97 6.14 36.65
CA PHE A 145 -23.39 6.25 36.91
C PHE A 145 -23.67 6.40 38.43
N PHE A 146 -23.12 5.51 39.25
CA PHE A 146 -23.34 5.57 40.72
C PHE A 146 -22.67 6.79 41.35
N LEU A 147 -21.47 7.14 40.90
CA LEU A 147 -20.72 8.29 41.45
C LEU A 147 -21.43 9.63 41.17
N TYR A 148 -22.02 9.77 40.01
CA TYR A 148 -22.69 11.03 39.61
C TYR A 148 -24.20 11.00 39.80
N ARG A 149 -24.77 9.89 40.29
CA ARG A 149 -26.19 9.81 40.69
C ARG A 149 -26.52 10.84 41.75
N GLY A 150 -27.60 11.61 41.57
CA GLY A 150 -28.02 12.66 42.49
C GLY A 150 -27.19 13.96 42.40
N ARG A 151 -26.36 14.13 41.36
CA ARG A 151 -25.69 15.41 41.07
C ARG A 151 -26.72 16.50 40.85
N GLN A 152 -26.47 17.68 41.44
CA GLN A 152 -27.39 18.84 41.29
C GLN A 152 -27.55 19.24 39.84
N LYS A 153 -28.79 19.54 39.45
CA LYS A 153 -29.09 20.08 38.10
C LYS A 153 -28.54 21.49 38.02
N LEU A 154 -27.71 21.75 37.02
CA LEU A 154 -27.22 23.10 36.70
C LEU A 154 -28.16 23.76 35.70
N ASN A 155 -28.29 25.10 35.82
CA ASN A 155 -28.94 25.92 34.81
C ASN A 155 -28.23 25.75 33.46
N TRP A 156 -28.95 26.03 32.36
CA TRP A 156 -28.39 25.85 31.00
C TRP A 156 -27.16 26.74 30.72
N LYS A 157 -27.12 28.01 31.28
CA LYS A 157 -26.02 28.94 31.03
C LYS A 157 -24.64 28.42 31.42
N PRO A 158 -24.38 27.95 32.67
CA PRO A 158 -23.08 27.37 33.02
C PRO A 158 -22.79 26.06 32.28
N ARG A 159 -23.81 25.30 31.85
CA ARG A 159 -23.63 24.09 31.05
C ARG A 159 -23.08 24.44 29.65
N VAL A 160 -23.69 25.40 28.98
CA VAL A 160 -23.25 25.87 27.68
C VAL A 160 -21.87 26.51 27.77
N ALA A 161 -21.63 27.35 28.81
CA ALA A 161 -20.32 27.96 29.03
C ALA A 161 -19.21 26.90 29.23
N GLY A 162 -19.46 25.89 30.07
CA GLY A 162 -18.52 24.79 30.30
C GLY A 162 -18.29 23.94 29.04
N PHE A 163 -19.34 23.66 28.27
CA PHE A 163 -19.23 22.99 26.98
C PHE A 163 -18.38 23.80 26.00
N LEU A 164 -18.70 25.07 25.79
CA LEU A 164 -17.97 25.95 24.88
C LEU A 164 -16.49 26.08 25.28
N ALA A 165 -16.20 26.23 26.58
CA ALA A 165 -14.83 26.28 27.08
C ALA A 165 -14.06 24.97 26.82
N SER A 166 -14.69 23.82 27.11
CA SER A 166 -14.06 22.52 26.87
C SER A 166 -13.90 22.23 25.37
N ALA A 167 -14.91 22.53 24.58
CA ALA A 167 -14.87 22.38 23.12
C ALA A 167 -13.80 23.30 22.49
N ALA A 168 -13.73 24.57 22.93
CA ALA A 168 -12.69 25.49 22.48
C ALA A 168 -11.28 24.99 22.86
N ALA A 169 -11.10 24.43 24.04
CA ALA A 169 -9.84 23.84 24.46
C ALA A 169 -9.50 22.58 23.62
N THR A 170 -10.49 21.73 23.33
CA THR A 170 -10.32 20.56 22.43
C THR A 170 -9.93 21.00 21.01
N CYS A 171 -10.63 21.97 20.45
CA CYS A 171 -10.31 22.56 19.15
C CYS A 171 -8.93 23.24 19.17
N GLY A 172 -8.61 23.99 20.22
CA GLY A 172 -7.29 24.61 20.39
C GLY A 172 -6.17 23.60 20.44
N LEU A 173 -6.36 22.47 21.10
CA LEU A 173 -5.39 21.37 21.13
C LEU A 173 -5.29 20.70 19.74
N LEU A 174 -6.39 20.44 19.07
CA LEU A 174 -6.40 19.85 17.73
C LEU A 174 -5.72 20.78 16.71
N PHE A 175 -6.27 21.98 16.51
CA PHE A 175 -5.81 22.91 15.47
C PHE A 175 -4.52 23.65 15.84
N GLY A 176 -4.24 23.88 17.10
CA GLY A 176 -3.07 24.63 17.57
C GLY A 176 -1.86 23.76 17.91
N VAL A 177 -2.05 22.45 18.07
CA VAL A 177 -0.94 21.52 18.39
C VAL A 177 -0.89 20.38 17.37
N PHE A 178 -1.90 19.49 17.33
CA PHE A 178 -1.83 18.28 16.50
C PHE A 178 -1.72 18.58 15.00
N LEU A 179 -2.43 19.58 14.52
CA LEU A 179 -2.41 20.00 13.11
C LEU A 179 -1.34 21.06 12.80
N GLN A 180 -0.35 21.23 13.67
CA GLN A 180 0.77 22.15 13.46
C GLN A 180 2.09 21.38 13.52
N PRO A 181 2.64 20.90 12.36
CA PRO A 181 3.87 20.11 12.33
C PRO A 181 5.05 20.79 13.04
N ALA A 182 5.19 22.12 12.91
CA ALA A 182 6.24 22.87 13.59
C ALA A 182 6.12 22.81 15.12
N VAL A 183 4.90 22.78 15.66
CA VAL A 183 4.64 22.68 17.09
C VAL A 183 4.91 21.25 17.58
N THR A 184 4.39 20.23 16.86
CA THR A 184 4.59 18.82 17.25
C THR A 184 6.06 18.45 17.22
N GLN A 185 6.84 18.89 16.24
CA GLN A 185 8.29 18.67 16.18
C GLN A 185 9.03 19.34 17.34
N THR A 186 8.64 20.56 17.72
CA THR A 186 9.27 21.29 18.84
C THR A 186 9.08 20.56 20.18
N ILE A 187 7.98 19.84 20.35
CA ILE A 187 7.70 19.04 21.56
C ILE A 187 8.13 17.58 21.43
N GLY A 188 8.95 17.23 20.43
CA GLY A 188 9.56 15.90 20.29
C GLY A 188 8.73 14.88 19.50
N ILE A 189 7.58 15.27 18.95
CA ILE A 189 6.77 14.39 18.09
C ILE A 189 7.21 14.63 16.63
N VAL A 190 8.15 13.82 16.18
CA VAL A 190 8.71 13.92 14.82
C VAL A 190 7.97 12.94 13.92
N PRO A 191 7.25 13.42 12.89
CA PRO A 191 6.58 12.54 11.94
C PRO A 191 7.57 11.59 11.26
N ASP A 192 7.26 10.31 11.25
CA ASP A 192 7.97 9.33 10.46
C ASP A 192 7.11 9.00 9.24
N ALA A 193 7.40 9.71 8.18
CA ALA A 193 6.66 9.61 6.94
C ALA A 193 6.69 8.20 6.33
N TRP A 194 7.78 7.48 6.55
CA TRP A 194 8.11 6.25 5.87
C TRP A 194 7.85 4.99 6.70
N MET A 195 7.82 5.11 8.03
CA MET A 195 7.62 4.01 8.96
C MET A 195 6.45 4.32 9.90
N GLN A 196 5.25 4.30 9.36
CA GLN A 196 4.03 4.62 10.12
C GLN A 196 3.79 3.64 11.28
N ASP A 197 4.15 2.36 11.15
CA ASP A 197 4.09 1.38 12.24
C ASP A 197 4.99 1.79 13.41
N ARG A 198 6.22 2.24 13.13
CA ARG A 198 7.14 2.77 14.14
C ARG A 198 6.62 4.06 14.76
N TYR A 199 6.06 4.96 13.94
CA TYR A 199 5.47 6.20 14.41
C TYR A 199 4.36 5.96 15.43
N TYR A 200 3.46 5.01 15.13
CA TYR A 200 2.38 4.61 16.04
C TYR A 200 2.89 3.89 17.29
N ARG A 201 3.98 3.13 17.20
CA ARG A 201 4.62 2.50 18.35
C ARG A 201 5.20 3.54 19.31
N TYR A 202 5.80 4.61 18.81
CA TYR A 202 6.44 5.64 19.64
C TYR A 202 5.42 6.60 20.25
N TYR A 203 4.49 7.10 19.47
CA TYR A 203 3.61 8.21 19.87
C TYR A 203 2.18 7.79 20.22
N GLY A 204 1.83 6.52 20.07
CA GLY A 204 0.50 5.97 20.34
C GLY A 204 -0.53 6.29 19.27
N VAL A 205 -1.62 5.52 19.26
CA VAL A 205 -2.63 5.58 18.19
C VAL A 205 -3.29 6.95 18.06
N ILE A 206 -3.72 7.55 19.19
CA ILE A 206 -4.47 8.82 19.14
C ILE A 206 -3.61 9.95 18.60
N THR A 207 -2.40 10.12 19.13
CA THR A 207 -1.49 11.19 18.69
C THR A 207 -1.12 11.00 17.24
N SER A 208 -0.70 9.80 16.84
CA SER A 208 -0.28 9.51 15.48
C SER A 208 -1.42 9.68 14.47
N PHE A 209 -2.63 9.24 14.80
CA PHE A 209 -3.79 9.44 13.94
C PHE A 209 -4.12 10.92 13.74
N LEU A 210 -4.15 11.71 14.83
CA LEU A 210 -4.49 13.13 14.75
C LEU A 210 -3.44 13.96 14.02
N THR A 211 -2.15 13.65 14.20
CA THR A 211 -1.07 14.34 13.48
C THR A 211 -1.06 14.00 11.99
N ASN A 212 -1.42 12.76 11.63
CA ASN A 212 -1.54 12.35 10.22
C ASN A 212 -2.71 13.02 9.46
N LEU A 213 -3.64 13.70 10.15
CA LEU A 213 -4.66 14.51 9.48
C LEU A 213 -4.04 15.65 8.62
N THR A 214 -2.83 16.09 8.93
CA THR A 214 -2.09 17.07 8.12
C THR A 214 -1.64 16.53 6.76
N ASN A 215 -1.57 15.22 6.60
CA ASN A 215 -1.11 14.54 5.39
C ASN A 215 -2.24 14.33 4.36
N LEU A 216 -3.41 14.94 4.54
CA LEU A 216 -4.51 14.86 3.58
C LEU A 216 -4.36 15.86 2.42
N GLU A 217 -3.46 16.83 2.53
CA GLU A 217 -3.27 17.88 1.53
C GLU A 217 -2.08 17.56 0.62
N ILE A 218 -2.30 17.66 -0.69
CA ILE A 218 -1.25 17.53 -1.71
C ILE A 218 -0.48 18.84 -1.82
N SER A 219 0.80 18.81 -1.49
CA SER A 219 1.65 19.99 -1.60
C SER A 219 2.03 20.26 -3.06
N LYS A 220 1.73 21.46 -3.55
CA LYS A 220 2.20 21.91 -4.86
C LYS A 220 3.74 21.95 -4.88
N PRO A 221 4.42 21.34 -5.88
CA PRO A 221 5.87 21.43 -5.98
C PRO A 221 6.35 22.84 -6.16
N GLU A 222 7.49 23.17 -5.55
CA GLU A 222 8.15 24.46 -5.70
C GLU A 222 8.50 24.70 -7.18
N GLY A 223 8.25 25.91 -7.68
CA GLY A 223 8.55 26.28 -9.06
C GLY A 223 7.57 25.75 -10.10
N TYR A 224 6.47 25.08 -9.74
CA TYR A 224 5.50 24.60 -10.73
C TYR A 224 4.86 25.76 -11.50
N SER A 225 5.09 25.76 -12.80
CA SER A 225 4.51 26.69 -13.78
C SER A 225 4.49 26.05 -15.17
N GLU A 226 3.81 26.65 -16.15
CA GLU A 226 3.79 26.18 -17.53
C GLU A 226 5.18 26.19 -18.15
N GLU A 227 5.96 27.24 -17.86
CA GLU A 227 7.34 27.38 -18.34
C GLU A 227 8.23 26.25 -17.80
N ALA A 228 8.14 25.93 -16.52
CA ALA A 228 8.94 24.86 -15.91
C ALA A 228 8.57 23.48 -16.46
N VAL A 229 7.27 23.21 -16.69
CA VAL A 229 6.82 21.97 -17.36
C VAL A 229 7.41 21.87 -18.76
N ASN A 230 7.27 22.94 -19.57
CA ASN A 230 7.77 22.96 -20.94
C ASN A 230 9.31 22.84 -21.01
N GLU A 231 10.05 23.49 -20.10
CA GLU A 231 11.51 23.36 -20.03
C GLU A 231 11.95 21.90 -19.78
N ILE A 232 11.28 21.21 -18.85
CA ILE A 232 11.59 19.80 -18.59
C ILE A 232 11.30 18.92 -19.83
N LEU A 233 10.19 19.17 -20.52
CA LEU A 233 9.82 18.42 -21.72
C LEU A 233 10.75 18.71 -22.91
N ASP A 234 11.14 19.98 -23.09
CA ASP A 234 12.10 20.39 -24.13
C ASP A 234 13.49 19.79 -23.91
N ASP A 235 13.97 19.79 -22.65
CA ASP A 235 15.22 19.11 -22.26
C ASP A 235 15.15 17.61 -22.53
N THR A 236 14.01 16.98 -22.25
CA THR A 236 13.79 15.54 -22.47
C THR A 236 13.80 15.21 -23.95
N GLU A 237 13.08 15.98 -24.77
CA GLU A 237 13.03 15.81 -26.23
C GLU A 237 14.39 16.06 -26.89
N ALA A 238 15.11 17.09 -26.43
CA ALA A 238 16.46 17.37 -26.91
C ALA A 238 17.44 16.23 -26.58
N ALA A 239 17.38 15.71 -25.35
CA ALA A 239 18.22 14.58 -24.92
C ALA A 239 17.99 13.32 -25.78
N GLN A 240 16.74 13.03 -26.14
CA GLN A 240 16.40 11.90 -27.01
C GLN A 240 17.02 12.01 -28.42
N LYS A 241 17.10 13.23 -28.98
CA LYS A 241 17.72 13.47 -30.28
C LYS A 241 19.24 13.23 -30.29
N TYR A 242 19.90 13.40 -29.15
CA TYR A 242 21.35 13.25 -29.03
C TYR A 242 21.80 11.92 -28.42
N SER A 243 20.91 11.13 -27.82
CA SER A 243 21.22 9.82 -27.22
C SER A 243 20.70 8.72 -28.11
N THR A 244 21.60 8.08 -28.85
CA THR A 244 21.30 6.87 -29.64
C THR A 244 21.55 5.58 -28.86
N ALA A 245 22.08 5.68 -27.64
CA ALA A 245 22.39 4.51 -26.82
C ALA A 245 21.08 3.92 -26.23
N PRO A 246 20.85 2.61 -26.38
CA PRO A 246 19.74 1.95 -25.73
C PRO A 246 19.86 2.03 -24.20
N LEU A 247 18.72 2.02 -23.49
CA LEU A 247 18.67 2.03 -22.04
C LEU A 247 19.40 0.83 -21.44
N TYR A 248 19.28 -0.31 -22.08
CA TYR A 248 19.96 -1.56 -21.73
C TYR A 248 20.79 -2.09 -22.89
N PRO A 249 22.02 -2.57 -22.64
CA PRO A 249 22.76 -3.34 -23.63
C PRO A 249 21.94 -4.58 -24.05
N GLY A 250 21.69 -4.74 -25.34
CA GLY A 250 20.90 -5.85 -25.85
C GLY A 250 19.41 -5.57 -25.97
N SER A 251 18.92 -4.35 -25.69
CA SER A 251 17.54 -3.95 -25.99
C SER A 251 17.13 -4.39 -27.40
N TYR A 252 15.88 -4.84 -27.53
CA TYR A 252 15.41 -5.51 -28.75
C TYR A 252 15.27 -4.54 -29.94
N GLY A 253 15.24 -3.23 -29.66
CA GLY A 253 15.11 -2.17 -30.67
C GLY A 253 13.70 -2.10 -31.28
N ALA A 254 13.42 -1.00 -31.99
CA ALA A 254 12.30 -1.02 -32.89
C ALA A 254 12.65 -2.03 -34.01
N THR A 255 11.74 -2.91 -34.33
CA THR A 255 11.73 -3.55 -35.65
C THR A 255 11.43 -2.43 -36.66
N THR A 256 12.43 -1.59 -36.92
CA THR A 256 12.38 -0.59 -37.98
C THR A 256 12.49 -1.29 -39.30
N SER A 257 11.41 -1.91 -39.76
CA SER A 257 11.15 -1.95 -41.17
C SER A 257 10.47 -0.63 -41.51
N GLU A 258 10.98 0.13 -42.45
CA GLU A 258 10.28 1.23 -43.13
C GLU A 258 8.98 0.75 -43.82
N ASP A 259 8.58 -0.49 -43.56
CA ASP A 259 7.38 -1.14 -44.05
C ASP A 259 6.21 -0.79 -43.10
N GLU A 260 5.25 -0.02 -43.58
CA GLU A 260 4.02 0.41 -42.88
C GLU A 260 3.14 -0.76 -42.37
N THR A 261 3.63 -2.00 -42.45
CA THR A 261 2.88 -3.23 -42.12
C THR A 261 3.29 -3.89 -40.82
N VAL A 262 4.19 -3.30 -39.98
CA VAL A 262 4.54 -3.89 -38.70
C VAL A 262 3.37 -3.78 -37.72
N LYS A 263 2.73 -4.91 -37.44
CA LYS A 263 1.65 -4.99 -36.47
C LYS A 263 2.14 -4.54 -35.10
N LYS A 264 1.43 -3.58 -34.49
CA LYS A 264 1.67 -3.19 -33.07
C LYS A 264 1.47 -4.42 -32.19
N PRO A 265 2.36 -4.68 -31.21
CA PRO A 265 2.25 -5.87 -30.37
C PRO A 265 1.02 -5.83 -29.47
N THR A 266 0.41 -6.97 -29.24
CA THR A 266 -0.44 -7.17 -28.06
C THR A 266 0.42 -7.09 -26.81
N ILE A 267 -0.04 -6.37 -25.78
CA ILE A 267 0.68 -6.19 -24.50
C ILE A 267 -0.17 -6.77 -23.37
N ILE A 268 0.37 -7.78 -22.69
CA ILE A 268 -0.26 -8.46 -21.56
C ILE A 268 0.52 -8.12 -20.29
N TYR A 269 -0.12 -7.47 -19.33
CA TYR A 269 0.42 -7.18 -18.00
C TYR A 269 -0.20 -8.14 -17.00
N VAL A 270 0.64 -8.84 -16.25
CA VAL A 270 0.20 -9.71 -15.16
C VAL A 270 0.94 -9.30 -13.90
N MET A 271 0.21 -8.70 -12.96
CA MET A 271 0.69 -8.45 -11.61
C MET A 271 0.22 -9.58 -10.71
N ASP A 272 1.16 -10.32 -10.17
CA ASP A 272 0.88 -11.52 -9.39
C ASP A 272 1.00 -11.26 -7.89
N GLU A 273 -0.01 -11.66 -7.17
CA GLU A 273 -0.15 -11.48 -5.72
C GLU A 273 1.02 -12.10 -4.96
N SER A 274 1.77 -11.26 -4.28
CA SER A 274 2.88 -11.64 -3.40
C SER A 274 3.98 -12.47 -4.09
N TYR A 275 4.16 -12.30 -5.41
CA TYR A 275 5.08 -13.14 -6.19
C TYR A 275 6.53 -12.64 -6.12
N TRP A 276 7.39 -13.46 -5.57
CA TRP A 276 8.83 -13.35 -5.65
C TRP A 276 9.45 -14.75 -5.68
N ASP A 277 10.63 -14.87 -6.25
CA ASP A 277 11.28 -16.17 -6.39
C ASP A 277 11.77 -16.71 -5.04
N VAL A 278 10.95 -17.56 -4.43
CA VAL A 278 11.24 -18.15 -3.11
C VAL A 278 12.48 -19.04 -3.11
N SER A 279 12.95 -19.51 -4.28
CA SER A 279 14.19 -20.28 -4.40
C SER A 279 15.43 -19.47 -4.03
N GLU A 280 15.33 -18.12 -3.99
CA GLU A 280 16.41 -17.27 -3.47
C GLU A 280 16.79 -17.63 -2.02
N LEU A 281 15.86 -18.17 -1.24
CA LEU A 281 16.14 -18.64 0.12
C LEU A 281 17.08 -19.84 0.17
N GLU A 282 17.29 -20.55 -0.94
CA GLU A 282 18.20 -21.70 -0.99
C GLU A 282 19.66 -21.29 -0.70
N GLN A 283 20.05 -20.09 -1.13
CA GLN A 283 21.37 -19.52 -0.79
C GLN A 283 21.53 -19.19 0.70
N TYR A 284 20.43 -19.22 1.45
CA TYR A 284 20.33 -18.88 2.87
C TYR A 284 19.97 -20.09 3.75
N GLY A 285 20.15 -21.31 3.22
CA GLY A 285 20.02 -22.55 3.99
C GLY A 285 18.64 -23.17 4.02
N PHE A 286 17.74 -22.75 3.14
CA PHE A 286 16.52 -23.51 2.85
C PHE A 286 16.75 -24.45 1.67
N GLN A 287 15.95 -25.52 1.57
CA GLN A 287 15.83 -26.35 0.38
C GLN A 287 14.37 -26.76 0.20
N PHE A 288 13.94 -26.86 -1.04
CA PHE A 288 12.60 -27.32 -1.39
C PHE A 288 12.66 -28.68 -2.10
N ASP A 289 11.57 -29.45 -2.07
CA ASP A 289 11.48 -30.76 -2.72
C ASP A 289 11.31 -30.67 -4.25
N THR A 290 11.14 -29.47 -4.79
CA THR A 290 11.00 -29.18 -6.23
C THR A 290 11.55 -27.81 -6.55
N ASP A 291 11.88 -27.55 -7.83
CA ASP A 291 12.10 -26.20 -8.33
C ASP A 291 10.74 -25.47 -8.35
N VAL A 292 10.57 -24.51 -7.44
CA VAL A 292 9.31 -23.81 -7.22
C VAL A 292 8.98 -22.83 -8.37
N SER A 293 10.01 -22.31 -9.04
CA SER A 293 9.92 -21.29 -10.09
C SER A 293 10.52 -21.77 -11.43
N ALA A 294 10.28 -23.03 -11.80
CA ALA A 294 10.91 -23.67 -12.95
C ALA A 294 10.65 -22.97 -14.30
N ASN A 295 9.43 -22.47 -14.53
CA ASN A 295 9.11 -21.71 -15.74
C ASN A 295 9.80 -20.34 -15.77
N LEU A 296 9.81 -19.63 -14.64
CA LEU A 296 10.54 -18.37 -14.50
C LEU A 296 12.02 -18.56 -14.82
N HIS A 297 12.68 -19.56 -14.20
CA HIS A 297 14.11 -19.84 -14.42
C HIS A 297 14.43 -20.17 -15.88
N ALA A 298 13.55 -20.93 -16.55
CA ALA A 298 13.70 -21.22 -17.97
C ALA A 298 13.54 -19.95 -18.84
N LEU A 299 12.53 -19.12 -18.56
CA LEU A 299 12.25 -17.90 -19.31
C LEU A 299 13.32 -16.82 -19.11
N GLN A 300 13.95 -16.73 -17.95
CA GLN A 300 15.05 -15.80 -17.68
C GLN A 300 16.26 -16.02 -18.60
N GLN A 301 16.43 -17.23 -19.14
CA GLN A 301 17.50 -17.55 -20.09
C GLN A 301 17.28 -16.94 -21.48
N THR A 302 16.06 -16.53 -21.80
CA THR A 302 15.66 -16.08 -23.15
C THR A 302 14.89 -14.74 -23.13
N SER A 303 14.71 -14.14 -21.97
CA SER A 303 13.88 -12.94 -21.80
C SER A 303 14.57 -11.86 -20.98
N ALA A 304 14.06 -10.66 -21.02
CA ALA A 304 14.49 -9.62 -20.10
C ALA A 304 13.92 -9.90 -18.71
N SER A 305 14.78 -9.85 -17.70
CA SER A 305 14.40 -10.14 -16.32
C SER A 305 15.17 -9.28 -15.32
N GLY A 306 14.60 -9.12 -14.15
CA GLY A 306 15.17 -8.34 -13.06
C GLY A 306 14.24 -8.31 -11.86
N ARG A 307 14.22 -7.19 -11.16
CA ARG A 307 13.38 -7.00 -9.98
C ARG A 307 12.61 -5.68 -10.07
N ALA A 308 11.34 -5.71 -9.66
CA ALA A 308 10.54 -4.51 -9.44
C ALA A 308 10.69 -4.07 -7.98
N TYR A 309 11.15 -2.84 -7.75
CA TYR A 309 11.19 -2.26 -6.42
C TYR A 309 9.81 -1.72 -6.06
N SER A 310 9.09 -2.50 -5.26
CA SER A 310 7.71 -2.19 -4.87
C SER A 310 7.64 -1.06 -3.86
N PRO A 311 6.70 -0.10 -3.99
CA PRO A 311 6.41 0.89 -2.97
C PRO A 311 5.76 0.28 -1.72
N SER A 312 5.33 -0.98 -1.77
CA SER A 312 4.48 -1.62 -0.77
C SER A 312 5.14 -2.86 -0.16
N PHE A 313 4.74 -3.17 1.09
CA PHE A 313 5.06 -4.41 1.80
C PHE A 313 3.82 -4.88 2.57
N GLY A 314 3.50 -6.17 2.48
CA GLY A 314 2.41 -6.79 3.24
C GLY A 314 0.99 -6.38 2.81
N GLY A 315 0.86 -5.68 1.70
CA GLY A 315 -0.41 -5.17 1.17
C GLY A 315 -0.21 -3.87 0.39
N GLY A 316 -1.29 -3.27 -0.09
CA GLY A 316 -1.21 -2.05 -0.91
C GLY A 316 -1.00 -2.33 -2.39
N THR A 317 -1.53 -3.44 -2.89
CA THR A 317 -1.51 -3.86 -4.30
C THR A 317 -1.83 -2.72 -5.27
N CYS A 318 -2.83 -1.87 -4.94
CA CYS A 318 -3.22 -0.74 -5.79
C CYS A 318 -2.13 0.34 -5.91
N ASP A 319 -1.20 0.46 -4.97
CA ASP A 319 -0.09 1.41 -5.04
C ASP A 319 0.89 0.97 -6.15
N VAL A 320 1.14 -0.35 -6.24
CA VAL A 320 2.01 -0.96 -7.24
C VAL A 320 1.38 -0.93 -8.64
N GLU A 321 0.07 -1.25 -8.73
CA GLU A 321 -0.68 -1.08 -9.98
C GLU A 321 -0.62 0.36 -10.50
N PHE A 322 -0.86 1.32 -9.61
CA PHE A 322 -0.83 2.74 -9.93
C PHE A 322 0.54 3.14 -10.49
N GLU A 323 1.62 2.77 -9.81
CA GLU A 323 2.98 3.06 -10.29
C GLU A 323 3.24 2.43 -11.66
N ALA A 324 2.97 1.13 -11.82
CA ALA A 324 3.25 0.40 -13.05
C ALA A 324 2.44 0.89 -14.26
N LEU A 325 1.18 1.29 -14.04
CA LEU A 325 0.29 1.75 -15.12
C LEU A 325 0.46 3.23 -15.49
N THR A 326 1.04 4.04 -14.60
CA THR A 326 1.10 5.50 -14.81
C THR A 326 2.51 6.06 -14.93
N GLY A 327 3.50 5.39 -14.36
CA GLY A 327 4.83 5.97 -14.15
C GLY A 327 4.88 6.98 -12.99
N TYR A 328 3.78 7.18 -12.26
CA TYR A 328 3.75 8.05 -11.09
C TYR A 328 4.35 7.33 -9.89
N SER A 329 5.04 8.05 -9.02
CA SER A 329 5.50 7.50 -7.76
C SER A 329 4.50 7.77 -6.64
N ALA A 330 4.11 6.73 -5.92
CA ALA A 330 3.30 6.84 -4.71
C ALA A 330 4.04 7.62 -3.59
N SER A 331 5.36 7.73 -3.68
CA SER A 331 6.20 8.46 -2.71
C SER A 331 5.96 9.98 -2.71
N PHE A 332 5.44 10.54 -3.78
CA PHE A 332 5.09 11.96 -3.85
C PHE A 332 3.71 12.26 -3.30
N LEU A 333 2.93 11.24 -3.01
CA LEU A 333 1.62 11.38 -2.40
C LEU A 333 1.76 11.37 -0.86
N PRO A 334 0.79 11.91 -0.13
CA PRO A 334 0.78 11.81 1.32
C PRO A 334 0.91 10.36 1.78
N ASN A 335 1.64 10.16 2.87
CA ASN A 335 1.94 8.82 3.38
C ASN A 335 0.70 7.98 3.62
N GLY A 336 0.74 6.72 3.17
CA GLY A 336 -0.37 5.78 3.23
C GLY A 336 -1.53 6.15 2.30
N SER A 337 -1.36 7.13 1.40
CA SER A 337 -2.33 7.37 0.32
C SER A 337 -2.63 6.08 -0.42
N LYS A 338 -3.90 5.90 -0.75
CA LYS A 338 -4.35 4.85 -1.65
C LYS A 338 -4.82 5.51 -2.96
N PRO A 339 -3.94 5.56 -3.98
CA PRO A 339 -4.17 6.38 -5.16
C PRO A 339 -5.52 6.13 -5.82
N TYR A 340 -5.93 4.88 -5.97
CA TYR A 340 -7.19 4.51 -6.60
C TYR A 340 -8.42 5.03 -5.85
N GLN A 341 -8.35 5.12 -4.53
CA GLN A 341 -9.48 5.55 -3.70
C GLN A 341 -9.52 7.06 -3.48
N GLN A 342 -8.38 7.74 -3.60
CA GLN A 342 -8.25 9.14 -3.22
C GLN A 342 -7.95 10.07 -4.39
N HIS A 343 -7.23 9.58 -5.41
CA HIS A 343 -6.65 10.46 -6.43
C HIS A 343 -7.07 10.10 -7.86
N VAL A 344 -7.40 8.83 -8.15
CA VAL A 344 -7.85 8.41 -9.49
C VAL A 344 -9.37 8.59 -9.62
N THR A 345 -9.84 9.81 -9.42
CA THR A 345 -11.28 10.16 -9.41
C THR A 345 -11.77 10.75 -10.74
N LYS A 346 -10.87 11.00 -11.68
CA LYS A 346 -11.12 11.55 -13.03
C LYS A 346 -10.15 10.93 -14.03
N PRO A 347 -10.46 10.99 -15.34
CA PRO A 347 -9.52 10.56 -16.39
C PRO A 347 -8.16 11.24 -16.25
N MET A 348 -7.08 10.46 -16.31
CA MET A 348 -5.71 10.95 -16.17
C MET A 348 -4.72 10.24 -17.08
N PHE A 349 -3.51 10.79 -17.17
CA PHE A 349 -2.42 10.12 -17.88
C PHE A 349 -2.14 8.74 -17.26
N SER A 350 -2.04 7.74 -18.13
CA SER A 350 -1.66 6.35 -17.82
C SER A 350 -1.26 5.65 -19.11
N LEU A 351 -0.58 4.51 -19.01
CA LEU A 351 -0.26 3.69 -20.18
C LEU A 351 -1.52 3.26 -20.95
N PRO A 352 -2.59 2.73 -20.32
CA PRO A 352 -3.81 2.38 -21.08
C PRO A 352 -4.43 3.57 -21.80
N ASN A 353 -4.55 4.74 -21.17
CA ASN A 353 -5.05 5.94 -21.84
C ASN A 353 -4.14 6.39 -22.98
N TYR A 354 -2.82 6.35 -22.79
CA TYR A 354 -1.88 6.70 -23.86
C TYR A 354 -2.01 5.76 -25.07
N LEU A 355 -1.97 4.46 -24.85
CA LEU A 355 -2.11 3.46 -25.89
C LEU A 355 -3.45 3.58 -26.62
N LYS A 356 -4.53 3.78 -25.90
CA LYS A 356 -5.87 3.94 -26.45
C LYS A 356 -6.01 5.22 -27.29
N LEU A 357 -5.66 6.37 -26.72
CA LEU A 357 -5.91 7.68 -27.33
C LEU A 357 -4.96 8.00 -28.49
N THR A 358 -3.70 7.55 -28.39
CA THR A 358 -2.67 7.92 -29.37
C THR A 358 -2.34 6.79 -30.35
N GLN A 359 -2.53 5.53 -29.93
CA GLN A 359 -2.06 4.37 -30.71
C GLN A 359 -3.17 3.40 -31.13
N GLY A 360 -4.42 3.64 -30.69
CA GLY A 360 -5.60 2.88 -31.13
C GLY A 360 -5.74 1.49 -30.51
N TYR A 361 -5.16 1.26 -29.33
CA TYR A 361 -5.35 -0.02 -28.61
C TYR A 361 -6.76 -0.16 -28.05
N GLN A 362 -7.25 -1.40 -28.04
CA GLN A 362 -8.32 -1.83 -27.15
C GLN A 362 -7.73 -2.11 -25.77
N THR A 363 -8.44 -1.79 -24.70
CA THR A 363 -7.93 -1.91 -23.33
C THR A 363 -8.87 -2.70 -22.45
N ALA A 364 -8.35 -3.68 -21.71
CA ALA A 364 -9.12 -4.45 -20.73
C ALA A 364 -8.33 -4.70 -19.45
N ALA A 365 -9.04 -4.78 -18.33
CA ALA A 365 -8.51 -5.24 -17.06
C ALA A 365 -9.27 -6.48 -16.57
N VAL A 366 -8.57 -7.39 -15.90
CA VAL A 366 -9.12 -8.60 -15.28
C VAL A 366 -8.62 -8.70 -13.84
N HIS A 367 -9.54 -8.85 -12.88
CA HIS A 367 -9.16 -9.04 -11.49
C HIS A 367 -10.09 -10.04 -10.80
N CYS A 368 -9.55 -11.09 -10.24
CA CYS A 368 -10.30 -12.19 -9.65
C CYS A 368 -10.85 -11.91 -8.25
N PHE A 369 -11.10 -10.65 -7.95
CA PHE A 369 -11.77 -10.21 -6.73
C PHE A 369 -12.88 -9.19 -7.04
N TRP A 370 -13.59 -8.70 -6.01
CA TRP A 370 -14.74 -7.80 -6.17
C TRP A 370 -14.32 -6.43 -6.73
N ALA A 371 -15.03 -5.92 -7.72
CA ALA A 371 -14.72 -4.67 -8.43
C ALA A 371 -14.52 -3.46 -7.51
N ARG A 372 -15.34 -3.38 -6.46
CA ARG A 372 -15.34 -2.26 -5.51
C ARG A 372 -14.08 -2.15 -4.65
N TYR A 373 -13.33 -3.27 -4.46
CA TYR A 373 -12.12 -3.21 -3.65
C TYR A 373 -11.03 -2.40 -4.34
N TRP A 374 -10.38 -1.55 -3.56
CA TRP A 374 -9.50 -0.51 -4.05
C TRP A 374 -10.20 0.46 -5.02
N SER A 375 -11.56 0.53 -5.04
CA SER A 375 -12.33 1.35 -5.98
C SER A 375 -11.95 1.13 -7.45
N ARG A 376 -11.59 -0.10 -7.84
CA ARG A 376 -11.19 -0.42 -9.22
C ARG A 376 -12.31 -0.17 -10.23
N ASP A 377 -13.57 -0.31 -9.82
CA ASP A 377 -14.75 0.06 -10.62
C ASP A 377 -14.77 1.55 -11.04
N THR A 378 -14.13 2.41 -10.27
CA THR A 378 -13.95 3.84 -10.59
C THR A 378 -12.57 4.11 -11.19
N ALA A 379 -11.51 3.52 -10.64
CA ALA A 379 -10.14 3.80 -11.03
C ALA A 379 -9.81 3.29 -12.45
N TYR A 380 -10.20 2.08 -12.81
CA TYR A 380 -9.84 1.51 -14.11
C TYR A 380 -10.45 2.27 -15.31
N PRO A 381 -11.73 2.68 -15.30
CA PRO A 381 -12.25 3.55 -16.35
C PRO A 381 -11.48 4.88 -16.48
N ASN A 382 -11.09 5.49 -15.35
CA ASN A 382 -10.30 6.72 -15.34
C ASN A 382 -8.86 6.53 -15.83
N LEU A 383 -8.31 5.34 -15.65
CA LEU A 383 -7.01 4.94 -16.22
C LEU A 383 -7.10 4.50 -17.68
N GLY A 384 -8.31 4.47 -18.29
CA GLY A 384 -8.50 4.24 -19.71
C GLY A 384 -8.86 2.82 -20.11
N PHE A 385 -9.20 1.94 -19.18
CA PHE A 385 -9.70 0.61 -19.51
C PHE A 385 -11.15 0.67 -20.04
N ASP A 386 -11.37 0.14 -21.26
CA ASP A 386 -12.68 0.04 -21.88
C ASP A 386 -13.54 -1.05 -21.24
N THR A 387 -12.88 -2.09 -20.74
CA THR A 387 -13.54 -3.25 -20.11
C THR A 387 -12.83 -3.59 -18.82
N PHE A 388 -13.60 -3.82 -17.76
CA PHE A 388 -13.12 -4.40 -16.52
C PHE A 388 -13.92 -5.64 -16.16
N LEU A 389 -13.25 -6.80 -16.13
CA LEU A 389 -13.81 -8.06 -15.64
C LEU A 389 -13.34 -8.29 -14.21
N SER A 390 -14.25 -8.16 -13.27
CA SER A 390 -14.03 -8.55 -11.87
C SER A 390 -14.59 -9.95 -11.60
N LEU A 391 -14.43 -10.43 -10.37
CA LEU A 391 -14.98 -11.73 -9.93
C LEU A 391 -16.46 -11.91 -10.27
N GLU A 392 -17.24 -10.80 -10.29
CA GLU A 392 -18.67 -10.82 -10.61
C GLU A 392 -18.98 -11.21 -12.06
N GLN A 393 -18.05 -11.00 -12.98
CA GLN A 393 -18.22 -11.26 -14.42
C GLN A 393 -17.33 -12.40 -14.94
N MET A 394 -16.38 -12.87 -14.15
CA MET A 394 -15.49 -13.96 -14.54
C MET A 394 -16.24 -15.27 -14.73
N THR A 395 -15.77 -16.07 -15.68
CA THR A 395 -16.31 -17.40 -15.99
C THR A 395 -15.41 -18.54 -15.52
N HIS A 396 -14.10 -18.28 -15.39
CA HIS A 396 -13.11 -19.21 -14.86
C HIS A 396 -12.81 -18.85 -13.40
N VAL A 397 -13.43 -19.60 -12.45
CA VAL A 397 -13.44 -19.24 -11.03
C VAL A 397 -13.20 -20.46 -10.11
N ASN A 398 -12.39 -21.42 -10.55
CA ASN A 398 -11.92 -22.47 -9.65
C ASN A 398 -11.18 -21.83 -8.47
N LYS A 399 -11.36 -22.37 -7.28
CA LYS A 399 -10.87 -21.74 -6.06
C LYS A 399 -10.02 -22.69 -5.23
N VAL A 400 -8.97 -22.14 -4.65
CA VAL A 400 -8.21 -22.76 -3.58
C VAL A 400 -8.88 -22.43 -2.25
N ARG A 401 -9.05 -23.44 -1.40
CA ARG A 401 -9.54 -23.23 -0.04
C ARG A 401 -8.41 -22.69 0.83
N ARG A 402 -8.56 -21.47 1.29
CA ARG A 402 -7.65 -20.83 2.22
C ARG A 402 -8.23 -20.86 3.64
N HIS A 403 -7.42 -21.18 4.62
CA HIS A 403 -7.84 -21.19 6.02
C HIS A 403 -8.41 -19.83 6.45
N TYR A 404 -7.80 -18.77 6.01
CA TYR A 404 -8.22 -17.40 6.30
C TYR A 404 -9.39 -16.94 5.40
N TRP A 405 -9.33 -17.25 4.10
CA TRP A 405 -10.35 -16.92 3.11
C TRP A 405 -11.33 -18.08 2.94
N THR A 406 -12.31 -18.19 3.83
CA THR A 406 -13.21 -19.36 3.89
C THR A 406 -14.01 -19.57 2.60
N SER A 407 -14.25 -18.52 1.80
CA SER A 407 -14.87 -18.62 0.47
C SER A 407 -13.92 -19.11 -0.62
N GLY A 408 -12.62 -19.26 -0.31
CA GLY A 408 -11.56 -19.55 -1.26
C GLY A 408 -11.19 -18.37 -2.17
N LEU A 409 -9.98 -18.40 -2.69
CA LEU A 409 -9.47 -17.46 -3.69
C LEU A 409 -9.41 -18.13 -5.06
N VAL A 410 -9.65 -17.40 -6.13
CA VAL A 410 -9.56 -17.89 -7.51
C VAL A 410 -8.14 -18.33 -7.79
N THR A 411 -7.99 -19.50 -8.43
CA THR A 411 -6.67 -20.06 -8.75
C THR A 411 -5.99 -19.31 -9.89
N ASP A 412 -4.67 -19.28 -9.88
CA ASP A 412 -3.87 -18.68 -10.95
C ASP A 412 -4.06 -19.42 -12.27
N ASP A 413 -4.29 -20.75 -12.24
CA ASP A 413 -4.69 -21.50 -13.44
C ASP A 413 -6.00 -20.98 -14.05
N SER A 414 -7.00 -20.66 -13.22
CA SER A 414 -8.25 -20.03 -13.68
C SER A 414 -8.02 -18.60 -14.19
N MET A 415 -7.07 -17.88 -13.60
CA MET A 415 -6.69 -16.55 -14.10
C MET A 415 -6.06 -16.65 -15.48
N ALA A 416 -5.18 -17.63 -15.73
CA ALA A 416 -4.63 -17.86 -17.06
C ALA A 416 -5.74 -18.09 -18.09
N ASP A 417 -6.71 -18.97 -17.80
CA ASP A 417 -7.84 -19.24 -18.69
C ASP A 417 -8.69 -17.97 -18.94
N GLN A 418 -8.89 -17.16 -17.90
CA GLN A 418 -9.67 -15.92 -18.03
C GLN A 418 -8.93 -14.85 -18.85
N ILE A 419 -7.61 -14.72 -18.70
CA ILE A 419 -6.77 -13.83 -19.50
C ILE A 419 -6.84 -14.23 -20.97
N ILE A 420 -6.65 -15.52 -21.28
CA ILE A 420 -6.71 -16.05 -22.63
C ILE A 420 -8.09 -15.81 -23.24
N GLN A 421 -9.16 -16.16 -22.53
CA GLN A 421 -10.52 -15.94 -23.00
C GLN A 421 -10.82 -14.46 -23.29
N GLN A 422 -10.35 -13.56 -22.43
CA GLN A 422 -10.58 -12.12 -22.64
C GLN A 422 -9.80 -11.61 -23.85
N TYR A 423 -8.54 -12.05 -24.04
CA TYR A 423 -7.76 -11.75 -25.24
C TYR A 423 -8.48 -12.23 -26.51
N GLU A 424 -8.90 -13.49 -26.57
CA GLU A 424 -9.62 -14.07 -27.73
C GLU A 424 -10.90 -13.30 -28.05
N LYS A 425 -11.67 -12.92 -27.00
CA LYS A 425 -12.87 -12.12 -27.15
C LYS A 425 -12.58 -10.75 -27.77
N MET A 426 -11.51 -10.07 -27.34
CA MET A 426 -11.10 -8.77 -27.89
C MET A 426 -10.68 -8.91 -29.35
N LYS A 427 -9.88 -9.91 -29.69
CA LYS A 427 -9.43 -10.17 -31.07
C LYS A 427 -10.58 -10.59 -32.00
N THR A 428 -11.62 -11.25 -31.46
CA THR A 428 -12.82 -11.58 -32.26
C THR A 428 -13.65 -10.33 -32.57
N SER A 429 -13.61 -9.32 -31.70
CA SER A 429 -14.40 -8.10 -31.86
C SER A 429 -13.75 -7.03 -32.73
N SER A 430 -12.42 -7.04 -32.84
CA SER A 430 -11.64 -6.04 -33.61
C SER A 430 -10.21 -6.51 -33.88
N ASP A 431 -9.62 -6.06 -35.00
CA ASP A 431 -8.21 -6.29 -35.34
C ASP A 431 -7.25 -5.34 -34.64
N ALA A 432 -7.75 -4.38 -33.85
CA ALA A 432 -6.91 -3.43 -33.13
C ALA A 432 -5.97 -4.15 -32.14
N PRO A 433 -4.79 -3.58 -31.86
CA PRO A 433 -3.87 -4.14 -30.87
C PRO A 433 -4.53 -4.13 -29.48
N VAL A 434 -4.13 -5.07 -28.63
CA VAL A 434 -4.72 -5.29 -27.29
C VAL A 434 -3.74 -4.89 -26.20
N PHE A 435 -4.20 -4.13 -25.22
CA PHE A 435 -3.58 -3.99 -23.92
C PHE A 435 -4.49 -4.64 -22.87
N LEU A 436 -3.99 -5.67 -22.20
CA LEU A 436 -4.72 -6.39 -21.17
C LEU A 436 -3.92 -6.40 -19.86
N HIS A 437 -4.50 -5.90 -18.78
CA HIS A 437 -3.91 -5.93 -17.44
C HIS A 437 -4.65 -6.93 -16.56
N ALA A 438 -3.92 -7.80 -15.88
CA ALA A 438 -4.48 -8.80 -14.97
C ALA A 438 -3.84 -8.71 -13.58
N VAL A 439 -4.64 -8.89 -12.54
CA VAL A 439 -4.20 -8.93 -11.13
C VAL A 439 -4.73 -10.19 -10.47
N THR A 440 -3.83 -11.00 -9.93
CA THR A 440 -4.19 -12.27 -9.26
C THR A 440 -4.51 -12.10 -7.78
N MET A 441 -4.87 -13.18 -7.10
CA MET A 441 -5.18 -13.19 -5.67
C MET A 441 -4.80 -14.51 -4.98
N GLN A 442 -4.42 -15.57 -5.71
CA GLN A 442 -4.31 -16.91 -5.11
C GLN A 442 -3.33 -16.92 -3.94
N ASN A 443 -2.19 -16.26 -4.07
CA ASN A 443 -1.15 -16.28 -3.06
C ASN A 443 -1.29 -15.19 -1.98
N HIS A 444 -2.48 -14.61 -1.83
CA HIS A 444 -2.74 -13.62 -0.78
C HIS A 444 -2.62 -14.22 0.63
N THR A 445 -2.01 -13.48 1.54
CA THR A 445 -1.86 -13.86 2.98
C THR A 445 -3.23 -14.20 3.61
N ASN A 446 -3.40 -15.01 4.70
CA ASN A 446 -2.34 -15.57 5.55
C ASN A 446 -1.94 -16.96 5.08
N TYR A 447 -0.65 -17.25 5.28
CA TYR A 447 -0.10 -18.56 4.94
C TYR A 447 -0.27 -19.53 6.10
N ASN A 448 -0.74 -20.75 5.78
CA ASN A 448 -0.97 -21.80 6.75
C ASN A 448 -0.89 -23.16 6.06
N LYS A 449 -0.21 -24.13 6.67
CA LYS A 449 -0.09 -25.50 6.13
C LYS A 449 -1.42 -26.15 5.75
N ASP A 450 -2.54 -25.69 6.30
CA ASP A 450 -3.86 -26.27 6.06
C ASP A 450 -4.59 -25.67 4.84
N ASN A 451 -3.96 -24.69 4.13
CA ASN A 451 -4.52 -24.11 2.90
C ASN A 451 -4.49 -25.06 1.70
N TYR A 452 -3.48 -25.95 1.66
CA TYR A 452 -3.33 -26.96 0.61
C TYR A 452 -3.29 -28.37 1.21
N PRO A 453 -3.80 -29.40 0.49
CA PRO A 453 -3.60 -30.79 0.87
C PRO A 453 -2.11 -31.16 0.94
N ASP A 454 -1.76 -32.12 1.81
CA ASP A 454 -0.36 -32.52 2.04
C ASP A 454 0.33 -33.10 0.80
N ASP A 455 -0.42 -33.74 -0.08
CA ASP A 455 0.07 -34.43 -1.29
C ASP A 455 0.36 -33.47 -2.46
N VAL A 456 -0.13 -32.23 -2.39
CA VAL A 456 0.13 -31.20 -3.43
C VAL A 456 1.04 -30.09 -2.93
N ARG A 457 1.31 -30.04 -1.62
CA ARG A 457 2.08 -28.96 -1.01
C ARG A 457 3.57 -29.13 -1.26
N VAL A 458 4.26 -28.06 -1.69
CA VAL A 458 5.72 -27.96 -1.72
C VAL A 458 6.26 -28.20 -0.30
N LYS A 459 7.33 -28.99 -0.17
CA LYS A 459 7.94 -29.30 1.12
C LYS A 459 9.27 -28.60 1.27
N VAL A 460 9.48 -28.02 2.45
CA VAL A 460 10.79 -27.54 2.89
C VAL A 460 11.57 -28.73 3.43
N THR A 461 12.63 -29.14 2.73
CA THR A 461 13.45 -30.32 3.07
C THR A 461 14.63 -29.98 3.97
N GLU A 462 15.17 -28.75 3.85
CA GLU A 462 16.21 -28.20 4.73
C GLU A 462 15.87 -26.75 5.12
N HIS A 463 16.24 -26.37 6.33
CA HIS A 463 16.00 -25.01 6.84
C HIS A 463 16.96 -24.64 7.98
N PRO A 464 17.19 -23.33 8.26
CA PRO A 464 17.94 -22.87 9.42
C PRO A 464 17.39 -23.42 10.74
N ALA A 465 18.28 -23.66 11.70
CA ALA A 465 17.89 -24.19 13.00
C ALA A 465 17.00 -23.18 13.80
N GLY A 466 16.09 -23.72 14.62
CA GLY A 466 15.29 -22.92 15.54
C GLY A 466 13.93 -22.47 15.00
N LEU A 467 13.62 -22.69 13.74
CA LEU A 467 12.30 -22.38 13.18
C LEU A 467 11.20 -23.28 13.77
N LYS A 468 10.03 -22.69 14.01
CA LYS A 468 8.84 -23.40 14.47
C LYS A 468 8.20 -24.18 13.30
N ALA A 469 7.59 -25.30 13.61
CA ALA A 469 6.83 -26.07 12.61
C ALA A 469 5.71 -25.26 11.94
N SER A 470 5.12 -24.28 12.66
CA SER A 470 4.12 -23.37 12.07
C SER A 470 4.73 -22.42 11.04
N THR A 471 5.95 -21.91 11.28
CA THR A 471 6.69 -21.05 10.34
C THR A 471 7.08 -21.83 9.09
N ILE A 472 7.58 -23.07 9.26
CA ILE A 472 7.88 -23.96 8.13
C ILE A 472 6.61 -24.26 7.33
N GLY A 473 5.50 -24.57 8.00
CA GLY A 473 4.22 -24.80 7.32
C GLY A 473 3.67 -23.58 6.59
N ALA A 474 3.92 -22.36 7.08
CA ALA A 474 3.58 -21.12 6.39
C ALA A 474 4.45 -20.91 5.14
N LEU A 475 5.76 -21.23 5.22
CA LEU A 475 6.66 -21.15 4.05
C LEU A 475 6.29 -22.21 3.00
N GLU A 476 5.93 -23.43 3.39
CA GLU A 476 5.46 -24.48 2.48
C GLU A 476 4.18 -24.06 1.76
N ASP A 477 3.24 -23.42 2.48
CA ASP A 477 2.01 -22.86 1.90
C ASP A 477 2.32 -21.74 0.88
N PHE A 478 3.19 -20.80 1.26
CA PHE A 478 3.63 -19.71 0.39
C PHE A 478 4.31 -20.27 -0.88
N ALA A 479 5.29 -21.15 -0.73
CA ALA A 479 6.00 -21.77 -1.86
C ALA A 479 5.06 -22.56 -2.79
N THR A 480 4.02 -23.19 -2.24
CA THR A 480 3.00 -23.86 -3.06
C THR A 480 2.22 -22.88 -3.91
N GLY A 481 1.86 -21.71 -3.36
CA GLY A 481 1.23 -20.63 -4.13
C GLY A 481 2.14 -20.07 -5.22
N ILE A 482 3.44 -19.88 -4.93
CA ILE A 482 4.44 -19.45 -5.93
C ILE A 482 4.57 -20.46 -7.06
N ARG A 483 4.61 -21.77 -6.76
CA ARG A 483 4.64 -22.82 -7.81
C ARG A 483 3.41 -22.76 -8.71
N ASP A 484 2.23 -22.52 -8.15
CA ASP A 484 1.00 -22.44 -8.94
C ASP A 484 0.99 -21.17 -9.81
N ALA A 485 1.50 -20.05 -9.32
CA ALA A 485 1.71 -18.81 -10.07
C ALA A 485 2.75 -18.99 -11.20
N ASP A 486 3.84 -19.69 -10.94
CA ASP A 486 4.84 -20.07 -11.96
C ASP A 486 4.24 -20.95 -13.06
N ALA A 487 3.36 -21.88 -12.69
CA ALA A 487 2.63 -22.69 -13.65
C ALA A 487 1.68 -21.85 -14.54
N MET A 488 1.03 -20.81 -13.97
CA MET A 488 0.26 -19.84 -14.73
C MET A 488 1.16 -19.11 -15.74
N LEU A 489 2.33 -18.62 -15.33
CA LEU A 489 3.30 -17.97 -16.22
C LEU A 489 3.69 -18.89 -17.39
N GLY A 490 3.99 -20.17 -17.12
CA GLY A 490 4.27 -21.17 -18.13
C GLY A 490 3.11 -21.39 -19.10
N LYS A 491 1.87 -21.47 -18.60
CA LYS A 491 0.65 -21.65 -19.40
C LYS A 491 0.41 -20.44 -20.33
N LEU A 492 0.57 -19.22 -19.81
CA LEU A 492 0.40 -17.99 -20.58
C LEU A 492 1.46 -17.87 -21.70
N THR A 493 2.73 -18.05 -21.36
CA THR A 493 3.82 -17.98 -22.35
C THR A 493 3.70 -19.07 -23.41
N GLN A 494 3.30 -20.29 -23.04
CA GLN A 494 3.01 -21.36 -23.97
C GLN A 494 1.88 -21.01 -24.94
N TYR A 495 0.76 -20.45 -24.45
CA TYR A 495 -0.35 -20.03 -25.30
C TYR A 495 0.08 -18.91 -26.25
N PHE A 496 0.65 -17.82 -25.72
CA PHE A 496 1.00 -16.64 -26.50
C PHE A 496 2.18 -16.88 -27.45
N SER A 497 2.99 -17.90 -27.26
CA SER A 497 4.02 -18.31 -28.23
C SER A 497 3.44 -18.87 -29.52
N GLN A 498 2.16 -19.27 -29.54
CA GLN A 498 1.49 -19.87 -30.68
C GLN A 498 0.58 -18.89 -31.42
N VAL A 499 0.41 -17.67 -30.97
CA VAL A 499 -0.40 -16.65 -31.65
C VAL A 499 0.36 -16.03 -32.81
N ASP A 500 -0.34 -15.81 -33.94
CA ASP A 500 0.23 -15.24 -35.15
C ASP A 500 0.23 -13.70 -35.16
N GLU A 501 0.69 -13.13 -34.04
CA GLU A 501 0.96 -11.69 -33.88
C GLU A 501 2.04 -11.47 -32.84
N PRO A 502 2.75 -10.33 -32.87
CA PRO A 502 3.71 -10.01 -31.82
C PRO A 502 3.01 -9.79 -30.47
N VAL A 503 3.51 -10.44 -29.44
CA VAL A 503 3.00 -10.35 -28.07
C VAL A 503 4.15 -10.03 -27.10
N ILE A 504 3.92 -9.08 -26.22
CA ILE A 504 4.77 -8.76 -25.07
C ILE A 504 3.99 -9.16 -23.82
N LEU A 505 4.60 -9.92 -22.92
CA LEU A 505 4.06 -10.26 -21.61
C LEU A 505 5.00 -9.71 -20.53
N VAL A 506 4.46 -8.85 -19.67
CA VAL A 506 5.15 -8.31 -18.51
C VAL A 506 4.53 -8.94 -17.28
N TYR A 507 5.36 -9.62 -16.48
CA TYR A 507 4.96 -10.37 -15.30
C TYR A 507 5.79 -9.91 -14.09
N TRP A 508 5.11 -9.49 -13.01
CA TRP A 508 5.80 -9.05 -11.80
C TRP A 508 4.96 -9.31 -10.55
N GLY A 509 5.65 -9.41 -9.41
CA GLY A 509 4.99 -9.47 -8.12
C GLY A 509 4.68 -8.09 -7.57
N ASP A 510 3.56 -7.94 -6.85
CA ASP A 510 3.18 -6.66 -6.27
C ASP A 510 4.00 -6.31 -5.01
N HIS A 511 4.12 -7.20 -4.05
CA HIS A 511 4.87 -6.96 -2.81
C HIS A 511 5.28 -8.26 -2.10
N TYR A 512 6.20 -8.13 -1.15
CA TYR A 512 6.48 -9.18 -0.16
C TYR A 512 5.44 -9.17 0.97
N ASN A 513 5.36 -10.32 1.65
CA ASN A 513 4.65 -10.49 2.91
C ASN A 513 5.60 -11.06 3.98
N PRO A 514 5.32 -10.90 5.27
CA PRO A 514 6.18 -11.45 6.33
C PRO A 514 6.22 -12.98 6.38
N ILE A 515 5.39 -13.71 5.63
CA ILE A 515 5.19 -15.18 5.60
C ILE A 515 4.64 -15.66 6.94
N ASP A 516 5.29 -15.33 8.05
CA ASP A 516 4.84 -15.55 9.42
C ASP A 516 4.76 -14.24 10.22
N SER A 517 4.24 -14.30 11.44
CA SER A 517 3.98 -13.10 12.25
C SER A 517 5.24 -12.39 12.78
N ASN A 518 6.44 -12.99 12.64
CA ASN A 518 7.67 -12.52 13.29
C ASN A 518 8.84 -12.31 12.32
N TYR A 519 8.63 -12.44 11.01
CA TYR A 519 9.71 -12.43 9.99
C TYR A 519 10.74 -13.56 10.20
N ASP A 520 10.38 -14.64 10.91
CA ASP A 520 11.32 -15.71 11.31
C ASP A 520 11.98 -16.37 10.08
N VAL A 521 11.27 -16.46 8.94
CA VAL A 521 11.82 -16.98 7.68
C VAL A 521 13.00 -16.15 7.20
N PHE A 522 12.86 -14.82 7.22
CA PHE A 522 13.88 -13.91 6.70
C PHE A 522 15.04 -13.73 7.67
N THR A 523 14.74 -13.56 8.96
CA THR A 523 15.75 -13.26 9.99
C THR A 523 16.60 -14.48 10.35
N SER A 524 16.01 -15.68 10.43
CA SER A 524 16.74 -16.91 10.77
C SER A 524 17.77 -17.30 9.72
N SER A 525 17.52 -16.95 8.48
CA SER A 525 18.40 -17.20 7.35
C SER A 525 19.41 -16.07 7.08
N GLY A 526 19.17 -14.87 7.64
CA GLY A 526 19.91 -13.66 7.29
C GLY A 526 19.57 -13.12 5.91
N TYR A 527 18.42 -13.53 5.34
CA TYR A 527 17.94 -13.01 4.06
C TYR A 527 17.58 -11.52 4.15
N ALA A 528 16.83 -11.15 5.17
CA ALA A 528 16.45 -9.76 5.46
C ALA A 528 16.30 -9.52 6.96
N SER A 529 16.15 -8.27 7.37
CA SER A 529 15.87 -7.87 8.75
C SER A 529 14.38 -8.10 9.11
N ASP A 530 14.04 -7.89 10.38
CA ASP A 530 12.68 -7.94 10.92
C ASP A 530 11.89 -6.64 10.68
N SER A 531 12.19 -5.93 9.60
CA SER A 531 11.62 -4.63 9.29
C SER A 531 11.00 -4.62 7.89
N SER A 532 9.78 -4.12 7.81
CA SER A 532 9.11 -3.81 6.53
C SER A 532 9.83 -2.74 5.70
N ALA A 533 10.83 -2.07 6.26
CA ALA A 533 11.68 -1.10 5.56
C ALA A 533 12.97 -1.71 4.99
N ASP A 534 13.20 -3.02 5.15
CA ASP A 534 14.36 -3.67 4.55
C ASP A 534 14.26 -3.61 3.02
N PRO A 535 15.24 -3.02 2.32
CA PRO A 535 15.17 -2.87 0.86
C PRO A 535 15.03 -4.18 0.09
N ARG A 536 15.45 -5.32 0.65
CA ARG A 536 15.28 -6.64 0.01
C ARG A 536 13.82 -7.05 -0.05
N LEU A 537 13.04 -6.71 0.97
CA LEU A 537 11.61 -7.05 1.05
C LEU A 537 10.71 -6.19 0.15
N HIS A 538 11.32 -5.36 -0.69
CA HIS A 538 10.65 -4.58 -1.72
C HIS A 538 11.02 -4.99 -3.15
N GLN A 539 11.91 -5.98 -3.33
CA GLN A 539 12.44 -6.36 -4.63
C GLN A 539 11.74 -7.61 -5.16
N THR A 540 10.53 -7.46 -5.69
CA THR A 540 9.75 -8.56 -6.28
C THR A 540 10.32 -8.97 -7.64
N THR A 541 9.94 -10.15 -8.11
CA THR A 541 10.35 -10.66 -9.43
C THR A 541 9.75 -9.79 -10.56
N LEU A 542 10.53 -9.55 -11.61
CA LEU A 542 10.12 -8.90 -12.85
C LEU A 542 10.61 -9.70 -14.05
N LEU A 543 9.70 -10.04 -14.98
CA LEU A 543 9.99 -10.66 -16.26
C LEU A 543 9.28 -9.90 -17.38
N MET A 544 9.99 -9.63 -18.47
CA MET A 544 9.45 -9.09 -19.73
C MET A 544 9.77 -10.06 -20.85
N TRP A 545 8.77 -10.85 -21.24
CA TRP A 545 8.85 -11.86 -22.29
C TRP A 545 8.16 -11.40 -23.57
N SER A 546 8.59 -11.90 -24.71
CA SER A 546 7.85 -11.77 -25.96
C SER A 546 7.96 -13.03 -26.83
N ASN A 547 7.01 -13.24 -27.72
CA ASN A 547 7.03 -14.37 -28.63
C ASN A 547 7.90 -14.14 -29.89
N TYR A 548 8.60 -13.01 -29.98
CA TYR A 548 9.40 -12.65 -31.15
C TYR A 548 10.86 -12.28 -30.84
N THR A 549 11.27 -12.39 -29.57
CA THR A 549 12.68 -12.26 -29.14
C THR A 549 13.04 -13.41 -28.20
N ASP A 550 14.31 -13.81 -28.23
CA ASP A 550 14.86 -14.89 -27.41
C ASP A 550 16.19 -14.52 -26.74
N LYS A 551 16.43 -13.23 -26.52
CA LYS A 551 17.69 -12.72 -25.97
C LYS A 551 17.49 -12.29 -24.53
N PRO A 552 18.28 -12.82 -23.57
CA PRO A 552 18.23 -12.35 -22.19
C PRO A 552 18.76 -10.92 -22.07
N VAL A 553 18.09 -10.11 -21.26
CA VAL A 553 18.53 -8.77 -20.86
C VAL A 553 18.41 -8.66 -19.35
N ASP A 554 19.51 -8.33 -18.67
CA ASP A 554 19.48 -8.05 -17.24
C ASP A 554 18.97 -6.61 -17.00
N LEU A 555 17.78 -6.50 -16.44
CA LEU A 555 17.16 -5.23 -16.08
C LEU A 555 17.71 -4.68 -14.75
N GLY A 556 18.36 -5.53 -13.94
CA GLY A 556 18.66 -5.21 -12.55
C GLY A 556 17.41 -4.97 -11.73
N THR A 557 17.49 -4.07 -10.74
CA THR A 557 16.31 -3.59 -10.01
C THR A 557 15.87 -2.25 -10.57
N ILE A 558 14.57 -2.10 -10.85
CA ILE A 558 13.93 -0.85 -11.28
C ILE A 558 12.71 -0.57 -10.40
N ALA A 559 12.32 0.68 -10.26
CA ALA A 559 11.10 1.01 -9.53
C ALA A 559 9.84 0.47 -10.25
N ALA A 560 8.76 0.23 -9.51
CA ALA A 560 7.49 -0.17 -10.11
C ALA A 560 6.99 0.86 -11.13
N TYR A 561 7.21 2.16 -10.90
CA TYR A 561 6.86 3.23 -11.85
C TYR A 561 7.71 3.22 -13.14
N ASP A 562 8.82 2.50 -13.18
CA ASP A 562 9.65 2.34 -14.38
C ASP A 562 9.25 1.15 -15.25
N ILE A 563 8.34 0.26 -14.81
CA ILE A 563 7.94 -0.93 -15.55
C ILE A 563 7.45 -0.57 -16.97
N SER A 564 6.49 0.35 -17.07
CA SER A 564 5.95 0.76 -18.38
C SER A 564 6.95 1.54 -19.24
N PRO A 565 7.69 2.54 -18.72
CA PRO A 565 8.76 3.21 -19.46
C PRO A 565 9.83 2.26 -19.98
N VAL A 566 10.30 1.32 -19.14
CA VAL A 566 11.34 0.35 -19.52
C VAL A 566 10.82 -0.64 -20.56
N MET A 567 9.61 -1.18 -20.40
CA MET A 567 8.99 -2.06 -21.37
C MET A 567 8.90 -1.40 -22.75
N MET A 568 8.39 -0.16 -22.82
CA MET A 568 8.27 0.54 -24.10
C MET A 568 9.64 0.83 -24.72
N ASN A 569 10.66 1.17 -23.92
CA ASN A 569 12.02 1.40 -24.42
C ASN A 569 12.65 0.10 -24.92
N LEU A 570 12.56 -0.97 -24.13
CA LEU A 570 13.16 -2.28 -24.40
C LEU A 570 12.69 -2.86 -25.74
N TYR A 571 11.39 -2.72 -26.02
CA TYR A 571 10.75 -3.23 -27.23
C TYR A 571 10.63 -2.20 -28.37
N GLY A 572 11.23 -1.02 -28.21
CA GLY A 572 11.27 0.03 -29.23
C GLY A 572 9.89 0.62 -29.57
N LEU A 573 8.98 0.65 -28.63
CA LEU A 573 7.65 1.24 -28.80
C LEU A 573 7.72 2.77 -28.71
N GLU A 574 6.78 3.45 -29.38
CA GLU A 574 6.63 4.91 -29.25
C GLU A 574 6.23 5.29 -27.82
N GLN A 575 6.99 6.20 -27.20
CA GLN A 575 6.86 6.57 -25.79
C GLN A 575 6.37 8.00 -25.62
N PRO A 576 5.47 8.27 -24.65
CA PRO A 576 5.16 9.64 -24.25
C PRO A 576 6.40 10.30 -23.61
N LEU A 577 6.52 11.63 -23.72
CA LEU A 577 7.67 12.39 -23.17
C LEU A 577 7.88 12.15 -21.68
N TYR A 578 6.80 11.93 -20.94
CA TYR A 578 6.91 11.61 -19.52
C TYR A 578 7.66 10.29 -19.27
N PHE A 579 7.40 9.24 -20.05
CA PHE A 579 8.14 7.98 -19.92
C PHE A 579 9.59 8.10 -20.40
N GLN A 580 9.85 8.95 -21.39
CA GLN A 580 11.22 9.25 -21.81
C GLN A 580 12.02 9.95 -20.68
N LEU A 581 11.38 10.85 -19.92
CA LEU A 581 11.98 11.45 -18.71
C LEU A 581 12.38 10.38 -17.69
N LEU A 582 11.46 9.44 -17.36
CA LEU A 582 11.71 8.37 -16.39
C LEU A 582 12.86 7.46 -16.85
N ASN A 583 12.87 7.05 -18.11
CA ASN A 583 13.99 6.30 -18.69
C ASN A 583 15.32 7.06 -18.57
N ARG A 584 15.31 8.39 -18.71
CA ARG A 584 16.50 9.19 -18.54
C ARG A 584 16.93 9.28 -17.08
N GLN A 585 16.00 9.43 -16.14
CA GLN A 585 16.27 9.36 -14.70
C GLN A 585 16.95 8.04 -14.35
N LEU A 586 16.40 6.92 -14.82
CA LEU A 586 16.95 5.57 -14.62
C LEU A 586 18.38 5.41 -15.16
N GLN A 587 18.73 6.13 -16.23
CA GLN A 587 20.09 6.10 -16.79
C GLN A 587 21.13 6.90 -15.98
N VAL A 588 20.72 8.01 -15.37
CA VAL A 588 21.69 9.02 -14.90
C VAL A 588 21.62 9.32 -13.41
N ALA A 589 20.53 8.99 -12.73
CA ALA A 589 20.30 9.42 -11.34
C ALA A 589 20.16 8.26 -10.36
N ASP A 590 19.13 7.45 -10.53
CA ASP A 590 18.80 6.37 -9.59
C ASP A 590 18.00 5.25 -10.28
N ARG A 591 18.04 4.06 -9.68
CA ARG A 591 17.26 2.88 -10.08
C ARG A 591 15.86 2.88 -9.52
N ALA A 592 15.68 3.48 -8.36
CA ALA A 592 14.41 3.64 -7.68
C ALA A 592 14.52 4.76 -6.65
N ASN A 593 13.45 5.51 -6.48
CA ASN A 593 13.33 6.51 -5.42
C ASN A 593 11.93 6.38 -4.81
N THR A 594 11.84 5.62 -3.74
CA THR A 594 10.56 5.32 -3.11
C THR A 594 10.66 5.27 -1.59
N ARG A 595 9.68 5.82 -0.92
CA ARG A 595 9.50 5.81 0.54
C ARG A 595 10.76 6.16 1.35
N GLY A 596 11.52 7.19 0.89
CA GLY A 596 12.74 7.68 1.58
C GLY A 596 13.97 6.81 1.36
N THR A 597 13.87 5.79 0.51
CA THR A 597 15.01 4.98 0.07
C THR A 597 15.28 5.25 -1.39
N VAL A 598 16.51 5.64 -1.68
CA VAL A 598 17.02 5.80 -3.05
C VAL A 598 17.94 4.63 -3.35
N MET A 599 17.70 3.94 -4.45
CA MET A 599 18.59 2.92 -4.98
C MET A 599 19.48 3.56 -6.05
N ASN A 600 20.78 3.57 -5.80
CA ASN A 600 21.78 4.09 -6.70
C ASN A 600 21.90 3.25 -7.98
N LEU A 601 22.56 3.77 -9.00
CA LEU A 601 22.78 3.05 -10.27
C LEU A 601 23.57 1.73 -10.11
N ASP A 602 24.38 1.62 -9.05
CA ASP A 602 25.13 0.40 -8.69
C ASP A 602 24.33 -0.60 -7.82
N GLY A 603 23.06 -0.31 -7.55
CA GLY A 603 22.16 -1.15 -6.75
C GLY A 603 22.28 -0.97 -5.23
N THR A 604 23.20 -0.13 -4.74
CA THR A 604 23.26 0.22 -3.32
C THR A 604 22.12 1.15 -2.92
N THR A 605 21.70 1.11 -1.65
CA THR A 605 20.61 1.94 -1.16
C THR A 605 21.10 3.01 -0.19
N THR A 606 20.44 4.18 -0.20
CA THR A 606 20.71 5.30 0.71
C THR A 606 19.41 5.99 1.14
N GLN A 607 19.42 6.58 2.32
CA GLN A 607 18.36 7.49 2.79
C GLN A 607 18.72 8.97 2.60
N THR A 608 19.91 9.23 2.04
CA THR A 608 20.41 10.60 1.80
C THR A 608 20.70 10.72 0.30
N PRO A 609 19.73 11.20 -0.51
CA PRO A 609 19.93 11.38 -1.94
C PRO A 609 21.02 12.42 -2.23
N SER A 610 21.72 12.26 -3.34
CA SER A 610 22.63 13.29 -3.88
C SER A 610 21.81 14.44 -4.49
N SER A 611 22.45 15.60 -4.68
CA SER A 611 21.81 16.76 -5.33
C SER A 611 21.32 16.45 -6.76
N LEU A 612 21.98 15.54 -7.47
CA LEU A 612 21.52 15.07 -8.78
C LEU A 612 20.21 14.28 -8.66
N GLN A 613 20.14 13.33 -7.73
CA GLN A 613 18.95 12.54 -7.46
C GLN A 613 17.78 13.41 -6.98
N GLU A 614 18.04 14.38 -6.10
CA GLU A 614 17.03 15.35 -5.68
C GLU A 614 16.49 16.17 -6.86
N SER A 615 17.36 16.63 -7.76
CA SER A 615 16.95 17.38 -8.96
C SER A 615 16.08 16.55 -9.90
N TRP A 616 16.39 15.26 -10.12
CA TRP A 616 15.56 14.38 -10.94
C TRP A 616 14.23 14.03 -10.26
N SER A 617 14.24 13.78 -8.97
CA SER A 617 13.04 13.59 -8.16
C SER A 617 12.11 14.80 -8.24
N GLN A 618 12.66 16.02 -8.21
CA GLN A 618 11.91 17.27 -8.37
C GLN A 618 11.26 17.38 -9.77
N LYS A 619 11.99 17.03 -10.84
CA LYS A 619 11.44 17.00 -12.21
C LYS A 619 10.32 15.99 -12.34
N HIS A 620 10.51 14.78 -11.79
CA HIS A 620 9.51 13.73 -11.78
C HIS A 620 8.24 14.19 -11.04
N TRP A 621 8.39 14.74 -9.81
CA TRP A 621 7.26 15.24 -9.03
C TRP A 621 6.53 16.40 -9.73
N LEU A 622 7.26 17.30 -10.37
CA LEU A 622 6.66 18.44 -11.07
C LEU A 622 5.77 17.99 -12.24
N LEU A 623 6.23 17.04 -13.05
CA LEU A 623 5.41 16.48 -14.14
C LEU A 623 4.26 15.62 -13.61
N GLN A 624 4.50 14.79 -12.59
CA GLN A 624 3.41 14.01 -11.97
C GLN A 624 2.35 14.94 -11.40
N TYR A 625 2.74 16.00 -10.71
CA TYR A 625 1.79 16.98 -10.17
C TYR A 625 0.99 17.66 -11.29
N ASP A 626 1.65 18.04 -12.39
CA ASP A 626 0.98 18.64 -13.55
C ASP A 626 -0.11 17.71 -14.11
N LEU A 627 0.22 16.44 -14.27
CA LEU A 627 -0.65 15.44 -14.87
C LEU A 627 -1.78 14.94 -13.94
N MET A 628 -1.60 15.01 -12.62
CA MET A 628 -2.60 14.53 -11.64
C MET A 628 -3.47 15.66 -11.06
N PHE A 629 -2.83 16.74 -10.63
CA PHE A 629 -3.43 17.78 -9.79
C PHE A 629 -3.33 19.18 -10.42
N GLY A 630 -2.43 19.35 -11.37
CA GLY A 630 -2.11 20.63 -11.98
C GLY A 630 -3.02 21.00 -13.15
N LYS A 631 -2.47 21.71 -14.10
CA LYS A 631 -3.18 22.20 -15.29
C LYS A 631 -3.09 21.27 -16.49
N GLY A 632 -2.29 20.20 -16.41
CA GLY A 632 -2.08 19.25 -17.50
C GLY A 632 -1.38 19.86 -18.71
N TYR A 633 -0.46 20.80 -18.49
CA TYR A 633 0.32 21.43 -19.57
C TYR A 633 1.07 20.40 -20.43
N ALA A 634 1.54 19.31 -19.82
CA ALA A 634 2.24 18.24 -20.50
C ALA A 634 1.34 17.40 -21.42
N LEU A 635 0.03 17.35 -21.20
CA LEU A 635 -0.88 16.46 -21.95
C LEU A 635 -0.90 16.75 -23.45
N SER A 636 -0.91 18.01 -23.85
CA SER A 636 -0.90 18.42 -25.27
C SER A 636 0.39 17.98 -26.00
N ARG A 637 1.52 17.99 -25.30
CA ARG A 637 2.81 17.54 -25.84
C ARG A 637 2.87 16.01 -26.05
N MET A 638 1.92 15.28 -25.48
CA MET A 638 1.80 13.82 -25.57
C MET A 638 0.57 13.36 -26.38
N GLY A 639 -0.15 14.28 -27.04
CA GLY A 639 -1.36 13.97 -27.82
C GLY A 639 -2.56 13.53 -26.97
N MET A 640 -2.62 13.97 -25.72
CA MET A 640 -3.65 13.55 -24.74
C MET A 640 -4.47 14.72 -24.18
N GLU A 641 -4.58 15.83 -24.91
CA GLU A 641 -5.33 17.02 -24.51
C GLU A 641 -6.81 16.75 -24.23
N SER A 642 -7.37 15.69 -24.80
CA SER A 642 -8.76 15.28 -24.51
C SER A 642 -9.01 14.94 -23.04
N LEU A 643 -7.97 14.57 -22.29
CA LEU A 643 -8.07 14.34 -20.84
C LEU A 643 -8.29 15.64 -20.06
N ASN A 644 -7.90 16.82 -20.61
CA ASN A 644 -8.15 18.12 -20.01
C ASN A 644 -9.59 18.62 -20.22
N SER A 645 -10.24 18.25 -21.31
CA SER A 645 -11.59 18.74 -21.63
C SER A 645 -12.67 18.25 -20.65
N THR A 646 -12.39 17.16 -19.93
CA THR A 646 -13.25 16.66 -18.86
C THR A 646 -13.08 17.40 -17.51
N GLN A 647 -12.13 18.35 -17.43
CA GLN A 647 -11.84 19.09 -16.20
C GLN A 647 -12.57 20.45 -16.09
N THR A 648 -13.22 20.91 -17.15
CA THR A 648 -13.82 22.27 -17.22
C THR A 648 -15.33 22.32 -16.95
N ASP A 649 -16.00 21.20 -16.73
CA ASP A 649 -17.46 21.12 -16.53
C ASP A 649 -17.91 20.87 -15.07
N GLU A 650 -17.04 21.09 -14.07
CA GLU A 650 -17.44 21.11 -12.65
C GLU A 650 -17.20 22.45 -11.96
#